data_5735965b5c50dc092fdfcc77648c737a
#
_entry.id   5735965b5c50dc092fdfcc77648c737a
#
_cell.length_a   1.000
_cell.length_b   1.000
_cell.length_c   1.000
_cell.angle_alpha   90.00
_cell.angle_beta   90.00
_cell.angle_gamma   90.00
#
_symmetry.space_group_name_H-M   'P 1'
#
loop_
_entity.id
_entity.type
_entity.pdbx_description
1 polymer ?
#
loop_
_entity_poly.entity_id
_entity_poly.type
_entity_poly.pdbx_seq_one_letter_code
_entity_poly.pdbx_strand_id
1 'polypeptide(L)'
;MPPTHCPSCGKEFRDHTSAARHMSQPQSGCNTWLQDLIQLHSTLPPSEDSADDPMAAGDIGEPHESYREQVEGEYFDRGGNWSKDCEAEVTDYFPEPPLAFEEGYTFLSLFDADENSIHRKTNLYYPFSSWKEWEVAAWLLHSGLSMGKIDSFLSLEMIKDLRLSFRSAKELRGRAEMLPGGPRWKSQVIRTSHSTKTPVILYWRDPLECIASIFNHPLFHNHLDLTPRKVYSTSQKLSRVYTEWMTGQHAWDMQSALPHGATLLGVILSSDKTCITALTGNRVAHPLLISLANIHMNTRLKSSSNAFLLTALLPVPKFIHKNKQMKGVLQDRLVHQCLDIILEPLKSAARLGVMMSDPIGRSHYCFTPLASYIADTPEAMMLACVGGKTSPVTMAMYKQFGDAFRHEPRTKSTTLAQLDIVRSHADPHNLEAFFHEAQKFRLNGVEKPFWSDWPLAEPSHFFTPESLHHIHKQFYDHDAQWIIIAVGESELDFRFSVLQPTTGYRHFHGGISKLKQVTGRCHRDIQQSIIALSADAMPPGIMTSVCALMHFCYLVQSPCIDDNNLARISAALDEFHANKHAIITAGVRQGKGNTTIDNWYIPKPEPMQNIVPSIRSSGVISQWSADATEHAHITEVKNPARSTNNNNYDPQICRYLDRTDKCNRFDLAIGLLDGKLSIEDLEVVREEHEGDDIDEDTDPRPITDYFTIAKTLQHKKAGSKPIPLRSFIVGRTALHLAYDPSIRNIGVDKVAVMFNLPDLRPALADFLHHEETSEHRLHAISGPRRAGPEAELQFDKLQVWFKICLQEMEFHDAHRICPAQTLNCAPPSGPWTSGCYDTVIIQTNAGQSWPTCGLSGHSVAQLRLLIRPIGKSGTPWSWEDQFIAYLQRFDISSERDPTTQLHVLRRSKRSNGSRMGDIIPVSQLRSPVHLVPRFGATADTRFTAYNSMEHASEFWLNYFWDKNSFFALSA
;
A
#
# COMPACT_ATOMS: atom_id res chain seq x y z
N MET A 1 -41.58 -10.37 -27.42
CA MET A 1 -40.21 -10.56 -28.00
C MET A 1 -40.18 -11.95 -28.59
N PRO A 2 -39.58 -12.20 -29.73
CA PRO A 2 -39.43 -13.56 -30.25
C PRO A 2 -38.63 -14.41 -29.28
N PRO A 3 -38.91 -15.70 -29.17
CA PRO A 3 -38.19 -16.61 -28.30
C PRO A 3 -36.72 -16.72 -28.74
N THR A 4 -35.85 -16.85 -27.79
CA THR A 4 -34.40 -16.94 -28.01
C THR A 4 -33.97 -18.39 -27.86
N HIS A 5 -33.23 -18.90 -28.82
CA HIS A 5 -32.72 -20.27 -28.80
C HIS A 5 -31.26 -20.31 -28.40
N CYS A 6 -30.84 -21.36 -27.68
CA CYS A 6 -29.45 -21.64 -27.42
C CYS A 6 -28.76 -22.05 -28.74
N PRO A 7 -27.69 -21.37 -29.19
CA PRO A 7 -27.03 -21.75 -30.44
C PRO A 7 -26.32 -23.09 -30.41
N SER A 8 -26.03 -23.64 -29.23
CA SER A 8 -25.40 -24.94 -29.06
C SER A 8 -26.40 -26.08 -29.11
N CYS A 9 -27.48 -26.03 -28.32
CA CYS A 9 -28.42 -27.18 -28.18
C CYS A 9 -29.81 -26.91 -28.76
N GLY A 10 -30.08 -25.71 -29.33
CA GLY A 10 -31.39 -25.36 -29.92
C GLY A 10 -32.53 -25.10 -28.93
N LYS A 11 -32.25 -25.20 -27.62
CA LYS A 11 -33.28 -25.05 -26.58
C LYS A 11 -33.81 -23.62 -26.54
N GLU A 12 -35.16 -23.47 -26.51
CA GLU A 12 -35.85 -22.19 -26.48
C GLU A 12 -35.88 -21.59 -25.08
N PHE A 13 -35.63 -20.28 -24.97
CA PHE A 13 -35.69 -19.54 -23.72
C PHE A 13 -36.55 -18.28 -23.86
N ARG A 14 -37.16 -17.84 -22.77
CA ARG A 14 -38.02 -16.70 -22.68
C ARG A 14 -37.35 -15.36 -23.05
N ASP A 15 -36.05 -15.30 -22.81
CA ASP A 15 -35.21 -14.13 -23.08
C ASP A 15 -33.74 -14.50 -23.26
N HIS A 16 -32.96 -13.61 -23.88
CA HIS A 16 -31.52 -13.78 -24.11
C HIS A 16 -30.72 -13.99 -22.82
N THR A 17 -31.15 -13.44 -21.69
CA THR A 17 -30.50 -13.61 -20.38
C THR A 17 -30.60 -15.05 -19.89
N SER A 18 -31.76 -15.68 -20.13
CA SER A 18 -31.99 -17.09 -19.76
C SER A 18 -31.17 -18.03 -20.67
N ALA A 19 -31.05 -17.71 -21.96
CA ALA A 19 -30.21 -18.47 -22.90
C ALA A 19 -28.72 -18.33 -22.54
N ALA A 20 -28.23 -17.14 -22.26
CA ALA A 20 -26.85 -16.88 -21.84
C ALA A 20 -26.50 -17.58 -20.51
N ARG A 21 -27.45 -17.61 -19.56
CA ARG A 21 -27.28 -18.34 -18.30
C ARG A 21 -27.19 -19.85 -18.52
N HIS A 22 -28.02 -20.39 -19.40
CA HIS A 22 -27.96 -21.80 -19.78
C HIS A 22 -26.59 -22.15 -20.41
N MET A 23 -26.06 -21.28 -21.26
CA MET A 23 -24.74 -21.47 -21.91
C MET A 23 -23.55 -21.30 -20.96
N SER A 24 -23.73 -20.59 -19.86
CA SER A 24 -22.65 -20.39 -18.86
C SER A 24 -22.63 -21.47 -17.73
N GLN A 25 -23.61 -22.37 -17.72
CA GLN A 25 -23.70 -23.42 -16.70
C GLN A 25 -22.95 -24.69 -17.15
N PRO A 26 -21.95 -25.19 -16.37
CA PRO A 26 -21.24 -26.42 -16.73
C PRO A 26 -22.16 -27.65 -16.89
N GLN A 27 -23.26 -27.69 -16.11
CA GLN A 27 -24.25 -28.78 -16.17
C GLN A 27 -25.10 -28.79 -17.44
N SER A 28 -25.09 -27.71 -18.23
CA SER A 28 -25.87 -27.66 -19.47
C SER A 28 -25.21 -28.36 -20.65
N GLY A 29 -23.92 -28.66 -20.58
CA GLY A 29 -23.10 -29.12 -21.68
C GLY A 29 -22.93 -28.11 -22.84
N CYS A 30 -23.46 -26.87 -22.68
CA CYS A 30 -23.37 -25.82 -23.69
C CYS A 30 -22.32 -24.75 -23.36
N ASN A 31 -21.66 -24.89 -22.25
CA ASN A 31 -20.60 -23.97 -21.80
C ASN A 31 -19.32 -24.06 -22.63
N THR A 32 -19.08 -25.21 -23.27
CA THR A 32 -17.91 -25.41 -24.14
C THR A 32 -18.12 -24.92 -25.57
N TRP A 33 -19.36 -24.61 -25.96
CA TRP A 33 -19.69 -24.22 -27.34
C TRP A 33 -18.82 -23.09 -27.89
N LEU A 34 -18.50 -22.11 -27.08
CA LEU A 34 -17.63 -20.98 -27.47
C LEU A 34 -16.17 -21.44 -27.62
N GLN A 35 -15.73 -22.35 -26.75
CA GLN A 35 -14.39 -22.96 -26.82
C GLN A 35 -14.25 -23.85 -28.01
N ASP A 36 -15.29 -24.64 -28.32
CA ASP A 36 -15.35 -25.50 -29.49
C ASP A 36 -15.32 -24.68 -30.79
N LEU A 37 -16.00 -23.52 -30.82
CA LEU A 37 -16.01 -22.59 -31.93
C LEU A 37 -14.64 -21.91 -32.15
N ILE A 38 -13.95 -21.58 -31.08
CA ILE A 38 -12.58 -21.00 -31.10
C ILE A 38 -11.58 -22.07 -31.58
N GLN A 39 -11.70 -23.32 -31.15
CA GLN A 39 -10.85 -24.41 -31.62
C GLN A 39 -11.08 -24.70 -33.10
N LEU A 40 -12.31 -24.60 -33.61
CA LEU A 40 -12.60 -24.76 -35.04
C LEU A 40 -11.98 -23.65 -35.87
N HIS A 41 -11.94 -22.40 -35.36
CA HIS A 41 -11.24 -21.30 -36.08
C HIS A 41 -9.72 -21.38 -36.02
N SER A 42 -9.14 -21.97 -34.97
CA SER A 42 -7.68 -22.17 -34.86
C SER A 42 -7.15 -23.35 -35.71
N THR A 43 -8.01 -24.20 -36.26
CA THR A 43 -7.64 -25.33 -37.11
C THR A 43 -7.72 -25.03 -38.60
N LEU A 44 -8.12 -23.84 -38.99
CA LEU A 44 -8.05 -23.41 -40.41
C LEU A 44 -6.61 -22.97 -40.75
N PRO A 45 -5.98 -23.49 -41.84
CA PRO A 45 -4.64 -23.09 -42.23
C PRO A 45 -4.59 -21.60 -42.58
N PRO A 46 -3.50 -20.87 -42.26
CA PRO A 46 -3.34 -19.49 -42.66
C PRO A 46 -3.24 -19.43 -44.20
N SER A 47 -3.97 -18.48 -44.78
CA SER A 47 -3.85 -18.16 -46.21
C SER A 47 -2.42 -17.71 -46.51
N GLU A 48 -1.78 -18.41 -47.42
CA GLU A 48 -0.50 -18.03 -48.01
C GLU A 48 -0.68 -16.71 -48.76
N ASP A 49 -0.01 -15.64 -48.30
CA ASP A 49 0.50 -14.61 -49.21
C ASP A 49 1.56 -13.75 -48.53
N SER A 50 2.67 -13.65 -49.25
CA SER A 50 3.84 -12.77 -49.21
C SER A 50 5.02 -13.20 -48.32
N ALA A 51 5.91 -13.89 -48.99
CA ALA A 51 7.35 -13.98 -48.73
C ALA A 51 8.08 -12.69 -49.16
N ASP A 52 9.29 -12.55 -48.59
CA ASP A 52 10.42 -11.67 -48.96
C ASP A 52 10.59 -10.46 -48.03
N ASP A 53 11.71 -10.25 -47.37
CA ASP A 53 13.11 -10.40 -47.70
C ASP A 53 14.02 -10.42 -46.44
N PRO A 54 15.17 -11.10 -46.37
CA PRO A 54 16.03 -11.10 -45.18
C PRO A 54 17.00 -9.91 -45.23
N MET A 55 16.87 -8.98 -44.32
CA MET A 55 17.90 -7.97 -44.09
C MET A 55 19.05 -8.55 -43.26
N ALA A 56 20.25 -8.29 -43.77
CA ALA A 56 21.52 -8.81 -43.31
C ALA A 56 21.78 -8.56 -41.81
N ALA A 57 22.25 -9.63 -41.16
CA ALA A 57 22.81 -9.56 -39.80
C ALA A 57 24.08 -8.71 -39.80
N GLY A 58 24.01 -7.54 -39.17
CA GLY A 58 25.20 -6.80 -38.77
C GLY A 58 25.87 -7.50 -37.61
N ASP A 59 27.15 -7.51 -37.63
CA ASP A 59 28.08 -8.12 -36.67
C ASP A 59 27.76 -7.61 -35.25
N ILE A 60 27.15 -8.45 -34.39
CA ILE A 60 26.85 -8.14 -33.01
C ILE A 60 28.01 -8.64 -32.17
N GLY A 61 28.76 -7.71 -31.56
CA GLY A 61 29.85 -8.03 -30.68
C GLY A 61 29.46 -8.97 -29.54
N GLU A 62 30.38 -9.85 -29.15
CA GLU A 62 30.14 -10.84 -28.11
C GLU A 62 29.79 -10.20 -26.75
N PRO A 63 28.82 -10.72 -25.99
CA PRO A 63 28.42 -10.17 -24.71
C PRO A 63 29.44 -10.47 -23.60
N HIS A 64 29.71 -9.49 -22.76
CA HIS A 64 30.65 -9.59 -21.63
C HIS A 64 30.06 -10.41 -20.46
N GLU A 65 30.77 -11.41 -19.98
CA GLU A 65 30.39 -12.32 -18.89
C GLU A 65 30.34 -11.68 -17.48
N SER A 66 30.64 -10.39 -17.34
CA SER A 66 30.82 -9.75 -16.02
C SER A 66 29.56 -9.55 -15.18
N TYR A 67 28.38 -9.81 -15.74
CA TYR A 67 27.11 -9.58 -15.04
C TYR A 67 26.73 -10.69 -14.03
N ARG A 68 27.36 -11.86 -14.15
CA ARG A 68 27.01 -13.04 -13.33
C ARG A 68 27.56 -12.95 -11.90
N GLU A 69 28.73 -12.32 -11.72
CA GLU A 69 29.39 -12.23 -10.41
C GLU A 69 28.85 -11.09 -9.52
N GLN A 70 28.40 -9.96 -10.07
CA GLN A 70 27.90 -8.82 -9.28
C GLN A 70 26.46 -9.01 -8.77
N VAL A 71 25.61 -9.80 -9.44
CA VAL A 71 24.24 -10.05 -9.02
C VAL A 71 24.16 -11.10 -7.91
N GLU A 72 25.11 -12.04 -7.86
CA GLU A 72 25.12 -13.09 -6.83
C GLU A 72 25.62 -12.61 -5.45
N GLY A 73 26.43 -11.53 -5.38
CA GLY A 73 27.06 -11.09 -4.12
C GLY A 73 26.23 -10.12 -3.25
N GLU A 74 25.42 -9.26 -3.84
CA GLU A 74 24.76 -8.18 -3.09
C GLU A 74 23.33 -8.48 -2.62
N TYR A 75 22.64 -9.47 -3.22
CA TYR A 75 21.26 -9.79 -2.88
C TYR A 75 21.09 -10.72 -1.68
N PHE A 76 22.13 -11.48 -1.29
CA PHE A 76 22.02 -12.49 -0.23
C PHE A 76 22.09 -11.94 1.20
N ASP A 77 22.53 -10.70 1.40
CA ASP A 77 22.69 -10.12 2.75
C ASP A 77 21.47 -9.31 3.21
N ARG A 78 20.39 -9.25 2.40
CA ARG A 78 19.17 -8.50 2.71
C ARG A 78 17.96 -9.34 3.09
N GLY A 79 18.12 -10.65 3.13
CA GLY A 79 17.10 -11.57 3.64
C GLY A 79 16.97 -11.46 5.16
N GLY A 80 15.77 -11.09 5.64
CA GLY A 80 15.48 -11.09 7.07
C GLY A 80 15.79 -12.47 7.67
N ASN A 81 16.43 -12.47 8.82
CA ASN A 81 16.73 -13.65 9.62
C ASN A 81 15.44 -14.36 10.05
N TRP A 82 14.96 -15.26 9.22
CA TRP A 82 13.98 -16.26 9.60
C TRP A 82 14.65 -17.20 10.61
N SER A 83 13.92 -17.69 11.59
CA SER A 83 14.43 -18.46 12.72
C SER A 83 15.51 -19.48 12.33
N LYS A 84 16.44 -19.78 13.25
CA LYS A 84 17.61 -20.66 13.09
C LYS A 84 17.34 -22.09 12.58
N ASP A 85 16.09 -22.47 12.39
CA ASP A 85 15.65 -23.78 11.88
C ASP A 85 15.07 -23.72 10.45
N CYS A 86 15.07 -22.57 9.78
CA CYS A 86 14.67 -22.46 8.37
C CYS A 86 15.89 -22.76 7.49
N GLU A 87 15.79 -23.80 6.67
CA GLU A 87 16.70 -24.00 5.53
C GLU A 87 16.74 -22.73 4.69
N ALA A 88 17.91 -22.34 4.19
CA ALA A 88 18.09 -21.09 3.44
C ALA A 88 17.13 -21.00 2.25
N GLU A 89 16.55 -19.83 2.02
CA GLU A 89 15.79 -19.54 0.80
C GLU A 89 16.63 -19.88 -0.44
N VAL A 90 15.96 -20.50 -1.43
CA VAL A 90 16.60 -20.84 -2.71
C VAL A 90 15.90 -20.09 -3.82
N THR A 91 16.68 -19.42 -4.65
CA THR A 91 16.19 -18.66 -5.80
C THR A 91 16.64 -19.32 -7.10
N ASP A 92 15.67 -19.65 -7.96
CA ASP A 92 15.93 -20.05 -9.34
C ASP A 92 15.70 -18.85 -10.26
N TYR A 93 16.76 -18.29 -10.77
CA TYR A 93 16.68 -17.23 -11.78
C TYR A 93 16.30 -17.81 -13.15
N PHE A 94 15.68 -16.98 -13.99
CA PHE A 94 15.43 -17.35 -15.37
C PHE A 94 16.78 -17.71 -16.05
N PRO A 95 16.86 -18.84 -16.78
CA PRO A 95 18.14 -19.41 -17.23
C PRO A 95 18.94 -18.49 -18.16
N GLU A 96 18.26 -17.59 -18.84
CA GLU A 96 18.83 -16.68 -19.83
C GLU A 96 18.64 -15.23 -19.34
N PRO A 97 19.62 -14.67 -18.59
CA PRO A 97 19.52 -13.31 -18.11
C PRO A 97 19.48 -12.30 -19.27
N PRO A 98 18.88 -11.13 -19.06
CA PRO A 98 18.89 -10.06 -20.03
C PRO A 98 20.33 -9.68 -20.40
N LEU A 99 20.61 -9.49 -21.70
CA LEU A 99 21.88 -9.01 -22.17
C LEU A 99 21.94 -7.49 -22.06
N ALA A 100 23.07 -7.00 -21.54
CA ALA A 100 23.38 -5.59 -21.49
C ALA A 100 24.59 -5.28 -22.38
N PHE A 101 24.53 -4.20 -23.13
CA PHE A 101 25.56 -3.72 -24.04
C PHE A 101 26.16 -2.41 -23.48
N GLU A 102 27.47 -2.20 -23.65
CA GLU A 102 28.18 -1.07 -23.03
C GLU A 102 27.86 0.30 -23.66
N GLU A 103 27.36 0.34 -24.88
CA GLU A 103 27.12 1.59 -25.63
C GLU A 103 25.70 2.09 -25.43
N GLY A 104 25.45 2.80 -24.37
CA GLY A 104 24.16 3.44 -24.09
C GLY A 104 24.32 4.91 -23.68
N TYR A 105 23.21 5.50 -23.29
CA TYR A 105 23.16 6.86 -22.78
C TYR A 105 22.80 6.88 -21.27
N THR A 106 23.38 7.82 -20.53
CA THR A 106 23.03 8.07 -19.14
C THR A 106 22.10 9.25 -19.02
N PHE A 107 21.48 9.41 -17.85
CA PHE A 107 20.69 10.59 -17.51
C PHE A 107 21.49 11.90 -17.75
N LEU A 108 22.77 11.93 -17.35
CA LEU A 108 23.62 13.09 -17.55
C LEU A 108 23.97 13.34 -19.02
N SER A 109 24.18 12.27 -19.82
CA SER A 109 24.41 12.44 -21.24
C SER A 109 23.19 13.02 -21.99
N LEU A 110 21.97 12.64 -21.56
CA LEU A 110 20.75 13.24 -22.07
C LEU A 110 20.58 14.71 -21.61
N PHE A 111 21.00 15.01 -20.39
CA PHE A 111 21.01 16.38 -19.87
C PHE A 111 21.91 17.29 -20.68
N ASP A 112 23.04 16.79 -21.17
CA ASP A 112 24.01 17.50 -21.99
C ASP A 112 23.69 17.52 -23.49
N ALA A 113 22.64 16.85 -23.92
CA ALA A 113 22.27 16.73 -25.33
C ALA A 113 21.36 17.86 -25.84
N ASP A 114 20.87 18.76 -24.99
CA ASP A 114 19.98 19.86 -25.39
C ASP A 114 20.72 21.04 -26.06
N GLU A 115 19.97 21.94 -26.70
CA GLU A 115 20.51 23.11 -27.43
C GLU A 115 21.25 24.12 -26.52
N ASN A 116 20.98 24.12 -25.21
CA ASN A 116 21.59 25.02 -24.21
C ASN A 116 22.82 24.39 -23.52
N SER A 117 23.18 23.17 -23.86
CA SER A 117 24.32 22.45 -23.25
C SER A 117 25.65 23.22 -23.37
N ILE A 118 25.86 23.90 -24.51
CA ILE A 118 27.06 24.71 -24.73
C ILE A 118 27.22 25.81 -23.68
N HIS A 119 26.14 26.40 -23.20
CA HIS A 119 26.17 27.46 -22.17
C HIS A 119 26.43 26.84 -20.79
N ARG A 120 25.95 25.64 -20.53
CA ARG A 120 26.19 24.91 -19.27
C ARG A 120 27.65 24.46 -19.10
N LYS A 121 28.38 24.24 -20.19
CA LYS A 121 29.83 24.02 -20.13
C LYS A 121 30.60 25.20 -19.53
N THR A 122 30.09 26.44 -19.66
CA THR A 122 30.70 27.62 -19.08
C THR A 122 30.12 27.99 -17.72
N ASN A 123 28.82 27.81 -17.55
CA ASN A 123 28.09 28.03 -16.31
C ASN A 123 27.09 26.90 -16.12
N LEU A 124 27.41 25.96 -15.22
CA LEU A 124 26.57 24.79 -14.95
C LEU A 124 25.11 25.12 -14.63
N TYR A 125 24.87 26.29 -14.01
CA TYR A 125 23.55 26.72 -13.59
C TYR A 125 22.75 27.45 -14.67
N TYR A 126 23.28 27.56 -15.88
CA TYR A 126 22.56 28.24 -16.98
C TYR A 126 21.16 27.60 -17.19
N PRO A 127 20.08 28.42 -17.31
CA PRO A 127 20.00 29.84 -17.59
C PRO A 127 20.04 30.79 -16.35
N PHE A 128 20.39 30.28 -15.20
CA PHE A 128 20.63 31.05 -13.98
C PHE A 128 22.11 31.43 -13.85
N SER A 129 22.42 32.48 -13.09
CA SER A 129 23.78 32.96 -12.98
C SER A 129 24.67 32.16 -12.03
N SER A 130 24.07 31.49 -11.05
CA SER A 130 24.79 30.76 -10.00
C SER A 130 23.89 29.80 -9.24
N TRP A 131 24.48 28.91 -8.41
CA TRP A 131 23.76 28.05 -7.47
C TRP A 131 22.79 28.83 -6.57
N LYS A 132 23.25 29.94 -5.96
CA LYS A 132 22.41 30.74 -5.07
C LYS A 132 21.18 31.32 -5.75
N GLU A 133 21.32 31.72 -7.01
CA GLU A 133 20.20 32.20 -7.79
C GLU A 133 19.24 31.06 -8.13
N TRP A 134 19.79 29.89 -8.49
CA TRP A 134 18.97 28.70 -8.74
C TRP A 134 18.19 28.26 -7.49
N GLU A 135 18.82 28.26 -6.31
CA GLU A 135 18.17 27.93 -5.04
C GLU A 135 16.91 28.79 -4.78
N VAL A 136 17.02 30.09 -4.99
CA VAL A 136 15.87 31.03 -4.90
C VAL A 136 14.85 30.76 -6.00
N ALA A 137 15.30 30.51 -7.23
CA ALA A 137 14.43 30.25 -8.38
C ALA A 137 13.67 28.92 -8.19
N ALA A 138 14.34 27.84 -7.78
CA ALA A 138 13.76 26.55 -7.51
C ALA A 138 12.69 26.64 -6.40
N TRP A 139 13.00 27.30 -5.29
CA TRP A 139 12.03 27.51 -4.22
C TRP A 139 10.77 28.25 -4.71
N LEU A 140 10.93 29.33 -5.47
CA LEU A 140 9.81 30.08 -6.03
C LEU A 140 8.98 29.25 -7.02
N LEU A 141 9.62 28.40 -7.85
CA LEU A 141 8.94 27.56 -8.83
C LEU A 141 8.16 26.41 -8.19
N HIS A 142 8.68 25.83 -7.10
CA HIS A 142 8.03 24.74 -6.36
C HIS A 142 7.02 25.20 -5.31
N SER A 143 7.10 26.47 -4.86
CA SER A 143 6.27 27.01 -3.76
C SER A 143 4.76 27.05 -4.02
N GLY A 144 4.29 26.76 -5.24
CA GLY A 144 2.87 26.89 -5.62
C GLY A 144 2.33 28.32 -5.60
N LEU A 145 3.17 29.33 -5.39
CA LEU A 145 2.76 30.74 -5.34
C LEU A 145 2.22 31.23 -6.68
N SER A 146 1.19 32.06 -6.64
CA SER A 146 0.68 32.74 -7.83
C SER A 146 1.72 33.70 -8.40
N MET A 147 1.65 33.97 -9.73
CA MET A 147 2.57 34.93 -10.38
C MET A 147 2.61 36.26 -9.65
N GLY A 148 1.45 36.80 -9.26
CA GLY A 148 1.37 38.05 -8.52
C GLY A 148 2.05 38.04 -7.16
N LYS A 149 2.00 36.89 -6.44
CA LYS A 149 2.73 36.72 -5.17
C LYS A 149 4.25 36.60 -5.40
N ILE A 150 4.67 35.91 -6.47
CA ILE A 150 6.09 35.86 -6.86
C ILE A 150 6.57 37.27 -7.22
N ASP A 151 5.81 38.03 -8.03
CA ASP A 151 6.16 39.42 -8.38
C ASP A 151 6.23 40.30 -7.13
N SER A 152 5.30 40.14 -6.19
CA SER A 152 5.31 40.85 -4.91
C SER A 152 6.56 40.52 -4.09
N PHE A 153 6.95 39.22 -4.01
CA PHE A 153 8.17 38.80 -3.34
C PHE A 153 9.41 39.41 -3.99
N LEU A 154 9.51 39.37 -5.32
CA LEU A 154 10.63 39.92 -6.07
C LEU A 154 10.70 41.47 -5.98
N SER A 155 9.61 42.15 -5.60
CA SER A 155 9.55 43.58 -5.41
C SER A 155 10.09 44.07 -4.06
N LEU A 156 10.32 43.19 -3.08
CA LEU A 156 10.89 43.53 -1.79
C LEU A 156 12.29 44.10 -1.94
N GLU A 157 12.62 45.15 -1.19
CA GLU A 157 13.92 45.83 -1.30
C GLU A 157 15.10 44.88 -1.04
N MET A 158 15.04 44.10 0.02
CA MET A 158 16.04 43.11 0.34
C MET A 158 16.27 42.07 -0.80
N ILE A 159 15.20 41.69 -1.50
CA ILE A 159 15.30 40.76 -2.62
C ILE A 159 15.88 41.40 -3.87
N LYS A 160 15.58 42.68 -4.09
CA LYS A 160 16.19 43.45 -5.19
C LYS A 160 17.71 43.56 -5.05
N ASP A 161 18.22 43.63 -3.83
CA ASP A 161 19.66 43.70 -3.53
C ASP A 161 20.41 42.39 -3.84
N LEU A 162 19.70 41.24 -3.94
CA LEU A 162 20.28 39.93 -4.29
C LEU A 162 20.79 39.84 -5.74
N ARG A 163 20.61 40.88 -6.58
CA ARG A 163 21.05 40.90 -7.99
C ARG A 163 20.63 39.69 -8.81
N LEU A 164 19.40 39.19 -8.58
CA LEU A 164 18.85 38.10 -9.37
C LEU A 164 18.78 38.53 -10.86
N SER A 165 19.04 37.54 -11.75
CA SER A 165 19.00 37.78 -13.22
C SER A 165 17.55 37.84 -13.77
N PHE A 166 16.53 37.56 -12.93
CA PHE A 166 15.12 37.73 -13.23
C PHE A 166 14.45 38.69 -12.23
N ARG A 167 13.49 39.46 -12.72
CA ARG A 167 12.79 40.50 -11.95
C ARG A 167 11.28 40.28 -11.86
N SER A 168 10.77 39.29 -12.54
CA SER A 168 9.35 38.96 -12.58
C SER A 168 9.12 37.46 -12.67
N ALA A 169 7.92 37.01 -12.23
CA ALA A 169 7.48 35.65 -12.38
C ALA A 169 7.45 35.17 -13.84
N LYS A 170 7.19 36.09 -14.77
CA LYS A 170 7.23 35.81 -16.21
C LYS A 170 8.64 35.48 -16.68
N GLU A 171 9.63 36.28 -16.28
CA GLU A 171 11.04 36.05 -16.61
C GLU A 171 11.56 34.75 -15.96
N LEU A 172 11.25 34.52 -14.68
CA LEU A 172 11.58 33.30 -13.97
C LEU A 172 11.05 32.07 -14.71
N ARG A 173 9.76 32.05 -15.08
CA ARG A 173 9.16 30.96 -15.83
C ARG A 173 9.77 30.80 -17.22
N GLY A 174 10.08 31.89 -17.91
CA GLY A 174 10.77 31.84 -19.20
C GLY A 174 12.15 31.18 -19.10
N ARG A 175 12.90 31.44 -18.01
CA ARG A 175 14.16 30.74 -17.75
C ARG A 175 13.95 29.25 -17.45
N ALA A 176 12.97 28.91 -16.62
CA ALA A 176 12.64 27.53 -16.35
C ALA A 176 12.26 26.73 -17.61
N GLU A 177 11.64 27.37 -18.61
CA GLU A 177 11.33 26.75 -19.90
C GLU A 177 12.57 26.44 -20.76
N MET A 178 13.71 27.10 -20.51
CA MET A 178 15.00 26.80 -21.15
C MET A 178 15.78 25.64 -20.53
N LEU A 179 15.32 25.09 -19.43
CA LEU A 179 15.92 23.92 -18.77
C LEU A 179 15.71 22.65 -19.62
N PRO A 180 16.62 21.66 -19.51
CA PRO A 180 16.46 20.38 -20.21
C PRO A 180 15.17 19.67 -19.83
N GLY A 181 14.38 19.28 -20.80
CA GLY A 181 13.08 18.65 -20.59
C GLY A 181 13.13 17.15 -20.67
N GLY A 182 12.11 16.52 -20.13
CA GLY A 182 11.76 15.11 -20.33
C GLY A 182 10.85 14.90 -21.56
N PRO A 183 10.02 13.84 -21.55
CA PRO A 183 9.06 13.56 -22.62
C PRO A 183 8.12 14.74 -22.89
N ARG A 184 8.04 15.16 -24.15
CA ARG A 184 7.31 16.40 -24.50
C ARG A 184 5.80 16.16 -24.61
N TRP A 185 5.00 17.13 -24.14
CA TRP A 185 3.57 17.13 -24.32
C TRP A 185 3.17 17.38 -25.78
N LYS A 186 2.26 16.54 -26.27
CA LYS A 186 1.62 16.62 -27.60
C LYS A 186 0.14 16.94 -27.40
N SER A 187 -0.51 17.51 -28.40
CA SER A 187 -1.96 17.68 -28.41
C SER A 187 -2.53 17.32 -29.77
N GLN A 188 -3.66 16.63 -29.77
CA GLN A 188 -4.32 16.18 -31.00
C GLN A 188 -5.83 16.34 -30.89
N VAL A 189 -6.44 16.87 -31.93
CA VAL A 189 -7.91 16.90 -32.07
C VAL A 189 -8.37 15.51 -32.51
N ILE A 190 -9.22 14.88 -31.71
CA ILE A 190 -9.77 13.56 -32.00
C ILE A 190 -11.09 13.73 -32.74
N ARG A 191 -11.18 13.10 -33.90
CA ARG A 191 -12.42 13.03 -34.68
C ARG A 191 -13.34 11.96 -34.08
N THR A 192 -14.54 12.33 -33.71
CA THR A 192 -15.55 11.45 -33.15
C THR A 192 -16.64 11.15 -34.17
N SER A 193 -17.21 9.94 -34.15
CA SER A 193 -18.31 9.53 -35.02
C SER A 193 -19.63 10.29 -34.75
N HIS A 194 -19.75 10.89 -33.55
CA HIS A 194 -20.94 11.64 -33.11
C HIS A 194 -20.53 13.01 -32.58
N SER A 195 -21.42 13.99 -32.77
CA SER A 195 -21.16 15.37 -32.34
C SER A 195 -20.99 15.50 -30.84
N THR A 196 -20.09 16.39 -30.45
CA THR A 196 -19.83 16.78 -29.05
C THR A 196 -20.08 18.26 -28.85
N LYS A 197 -20.29 18.68 -27.61
CA LYS A 197 -20.54 20.11 -27.31
C LYS A 197 -19.31 20.98 -27.53
N THR A 198 -18.12 20.42 -27.36
CA THR A 198 -16.83 21.08 -27.54
C THR A 198 -15.93 20.17 -28.35
N PRO A 199 -14.93 20.69 -29.09
CA PRO A 199 -13.93 19.83 -29.73
C PRO A 199 -13.25 18.89 -28.70
N VAL A 200 -12.98 17.66 -29.14
CA VAL A 200 -12.27 16.67 -28.31
C VAL A 200 -10.78 16.82 -28.56
N ILE A 201 -10.04 17.21 -27.54
CA ILE A 201 -8.60 17.37 -27.63
C ILE A 201 -7.97 16.38 -26.66
N LEU A 202 -7.06 15.57 -27.15
CA LEU A 202 -6.23 14.66 -26.38
C LEU A 202 -4.88 15.35 -26.11
N TYR A 203 -4.47 15.41 -24.84
CA TYR A 203 -3.13 15.85 -24.42
C TYR A 203 -2.38 14.64 -23.91
N TRP A 204 -1.17 14.38 -24.44
CA TRP A 204 -0.39 13.20 -24.11
C TRP A 204 1.10 13.37 -24.33
N ARG A 205 1.90 12.56 -23.68
CA ARG A 205 3.33 12.38 -23.92
C ARG A 205 3.54 11.03 -24.59
N ASP A 206 4.65 10.87 -25.31
CA ASP A 206 5.01 9.57 -25.86
C ASP A 206 5.28 8.58 -24.73
N PRO A 207 4.49 7.49 -24.61
CA PRO A 207 4.61 6.58 -23.47
C PRO A 207 5.93 5.78 -23.52
N LEU A 208 6.51 5.58 -24.71
CA LEU A 208 7.81 4.94 -24.84
C LEU A 208 8.93 5.84 -24.32
N GLU A 209 8.87 7.15 -24.63
CA GLU A 209 9.79 8.14 -24.04
C GLU A 209 9.60 8.24 -22.51
N CYS A 210 8.36 8.12 -22.01
CA CYS A 210 8.09 8.08 -20.57
C CYS A 210 8.73 6.85 -19.92
N ILE A 211 8.57 5.66 -20.49
CA ILE A 211 9.20 4.43 -19.99
C ILE A 211 10.73 4.53 -20.06
N ALA A 212 11.30 5.02 -21.16
CA ALA A 212 12.74 5.22 -21.28
C ALA A 212 13.27 6.20 -20.21
N SER A 213 12.51 7.27 -19.94
CA SER A 213 12.85 8.24 -18.88
C SER A 213 12.81 7.64 -17.47
N ILE A 214 11.84 6.76 -17.18
CA ILE A 214 11.76 6.04 -15.90
C ILE A 214 12.91 5.03 -15.81
N PHE A 215 13.12 4.22 -16.85
CA PHE A 215 14.14 3.17 -16.86
C PHE A 215 15.56 3.72 -16.72
N ASN A 216 15.86 4.89 -17.30
CA ASN A 216 17.17 5.55 -17.22
C ASN A 216 17.36 6.43 -15.98
N HIS A 217 16.36 6.54 -15.09
CA HIS A 217 16.42 7.50 -13.98
C HIS A 217 17.39 7.04 -12.89
N PRO A 218 18.38 7.87 -12.48
CA PRO A 218 19.44 7.48 -11.52
C PRO A 218 18.91 6.96 -10.18
N LEU A 219 17.79 7.50 -9.69
CA LEU A 219 17.15 7.06 -8.45
C LEU A 219 16.81 5.57 -8.42
N PHE A 220 16.59 4.95 -9.59
CA PHE A 220 16.20 3.54 -9.67
C PHE A 220 17.37 2.60 -9.89
N HIS A 221 18.63 3.08 -9.87
CA HIS A 221 19.82 2.26 -10.13
C HIS A 221 19.81 0.94 -9.32
N ASN A 222 19.64 1.02 -8.00
CA ASN A 222 19.62 -0.14 -7.10
C ASN A 222 18.20 -0.69 -6.84
N HIS A 223 17.21 -0.25 -7.61
CA HIS A 223 15.80 -0.57 -7.39
C HIS A 223 15.11 -1.17 -8.61
N LEU A 224 15.88 -1.61 -9.61
CA LEU A 224 15.39 -2.27 -10.81
C LEU A 224 15.66 -3.76 -10.79
N ASP A 225 14.63 -4.54 -11.07
CA ASP A 225 14.70 -5.98 -11.21
C ASP A 225 14.40 -6.36 -12.67
N LEU A 226 15.38 -6.95 -13.36
CA LEU A 226 15.28 -7.23 -14.78
C LEU A 226 15.15 -8.73 -15.10
N THR A 227 15.36 -9.60 -14.11
CA THR A 227 15.39 -11.05 -14.32
C THR A 227 14.26 -11.72 -13.53
N PRO A 228 13.31 -12.40 -14.22
CA PRO A 228 12.32 -13.22 -13.54
C PRO A 228 12.97 -14.32 -12.72
N ARG A 229 12.39 -14.63 -11.55
CA ARG A 229 12.91 -15.65 -10.64
C ARG A 229 11.79 -16.39 -9.92
N LYS A 230 12.10 -17.59 -9.47
CA LYS A 230 11.26 -18.40 -8.61
C LYS A 230 11.95 -18.54 -7.27
N VAL A 231 11.34 -17.99 -6.23
CA VAL A 231 11.86 -18.03 -4.86
C VAL A 231 11.15 -19.15 -4.11
N TYR A 232 11.90 -19.91 -3.32
CA TYR A 232 11.38 -21.01 -2.50
C TYR A 232 11.85 -20.85 -1.06
N SER A 233 10.99 -21.19 -0.11
CA SER A 233 11.27 -21.05 1.32
C SER A 233 12.33 -22.04 1.82
N THR A 234 12.57 -23.15 1.10
CA THR A 234 13.52 -24.20 1.47
C THR A 234 14.25 -24.77 0.25
N SER A 235 15.39 -25.38 0.47
CA SER A 235 16.18 -26.08 -0.55
C SER A 235 15.42 -27.22 -1.24
N GLN A 236 14.41 -27.79 -0.59
CA GLN A 236 13.53 -28.82 -1.14
C GLN A 236 12.51 -28.28 -2.14
N LYS A 237 12.38 -26.97 -2.26
CA LYS A 237 11.48 -26.27 -3.20
C LYS A 237 9.99 -26.67 -3.07
N LEU A 238 9.56 -27.00 -1.86
CA LEU A 238 8.18 -27.42 -1.59
C LEU A 238 7.18 -26.28 -1.50
N SER A 239 7.64 -25.08 -1.10
CA SER A 239 6.80 -23.90 -0.95
C SER A 239 7.42 -22.72 -1.70
N ARG A 240 6.69 -22.19 -2.67
CA ARG A 240 7.10 -20.99 -3.42
C ARG A 240 6.77 -19.74 -2.64
N VAL A 241 7.63 -18.72 -2.79
CA VAL A 241 7.47 -17.39 -2.16
C VAL A 241 7.20 -16.36 -3.25
N TYR A 242 6.19 -15.53 -3.05
CA TYR A 242 5.77 -14.48 -3.95
C TYR A 242 5.97 -13.12 -3.27
N THR A 243 6.65 -12.21 -3.98
CA THR A 243 6.88 -10.84 -3.56
C THR A 243 6.57 -9.89 -4.73
N GLU A 244 7.58 -9.44 -5.42
CA GLU A 244 7.50 -8.56 -6.59
C GLU A 244 6.93 -9.29 -7.81
N TRP A 245 6.58 -8.53 -8.85
CA TRP A 245 6.09 -9.07 -10.12
C TRP A 245 7.03 -10.10 -10.75
N MET A 246 8.35 -9.85 -10.66
CA MET A 246 9.39 -10.76 -11.17
C MET A 246 9.43 -12.12 -10.46
N THR A 247 8.77 -12.27 -9.29
CA THR A 247 8.61 -13.58 -8.63
C THR A 247 7.35 -14.32 -9.08
N GLY A 248 6.46 -13.67 -9.82
CA GLY A 248 5.23 -14.25 -10.36
C GLY A 248 5.47 -15.15 -11.56
N GLN A 249 4.52 -16.05 -11.82
CA GLN A 249 4.60 -16.96 -12.97
C GLN A 249 4.48 -16.20 -14.32
N HIS A 250 3.68 -15.13 -14.33
CA HIS A 250 3.41 -14.35 -15.54
C HIS A 250 4.68 -13.67 -16.12
N ALA A 251 5.53 -13.10 -15.24
CA ALA A 251 6.81 -12.54 -15.70
C ALA A 251 7.72 -13.61 -16.29
N TRP A 252 7.75 -14.80 -15.69
CA TRP A 252 8.49 -15.96 -16.22
C TRP A 252 7.98 -16.39 -17.59
N ASP A 253 6.65 -16.51 -17.75
CA ASP A 253 6.04 -16.93 -19.01
C ASP A 253 6.22 -15.89 -20.10
N MET A 254 6.10 -14.60 -19.77
CA MET A 254 6.38 -13.51 -20.71
C MET A 254 7.84 -13.53 -21.17
N GLN A 255 8.80 -13.67 -20.23
CA GLN A 255 10.22 -13.76 -20.60
C GLN A 255 10.50 -14.96 -21.50
N SER A 256 9.83 -16.10 -21.25
CA SER A 256 9.96 -17.31 -22.08
C SER A 256 9.45 -17.13 -23.51
N ALA A 257 8.57 -16.16 -23.73
CA ALA A 257 8.03 -15.83 -25.04
C ALA A 257 8.87 -14.80 -25.83
N LEU A 258 9.87 -14.19 -25.18
CA LEU A 258 10.73 -13.17 -25.79
C LEU A 258 11.99 -13.81 -26.43
N PRO A 259 12.64 -13.09 -27.37
CA PRO A 259 13.92 -13.50 -27.91
C PRO A 259 15.00 -13.70 -26.82
N HIS A 260 15.99 -14.53 -27.08
CA HIS A 260 17.12 -14.75 -26.20
C HIS A 260 17.84 -13.43 -25.85
N GLY A 261 18.15 -13.22 -24.58
CA GLY A 261 18.82 -12.01 -24.10
C GLY A 261 17.97 -10.74 -24.06
N ALA A 262 16.67 -10.84 -24.40
CA ALA A 262 15.75 -9.70 -24.31
C ALA A 262 15.47 -9.30 -22.85
N THR A 263 15.29 -8.01 -22.63
CA THR A 263 14.91 -7.43 -21.34
C THR A 263 13.40 -7.21 -21.30
N LEU A 264 12.75 -7.82 -20.30
CA LEU A 264 11.32 -7.67 -20.05
C LEU A 264 11.06 -6.42 -19.21
N LEU A 265 10.40 -5.41 -19.77
CA LEU A 265 9.93 -4.24 -19.05
C LEU A 265 8.40 -4.28 -18.91
N GLY A 266 7.93 -4.66 -17.73
CA GLY A 266 6.50 -4.76 -17.42
C GLY A 266 5.86 -3.39 -17.27
N VAL A 267 5.02 -2.99 -18.24
CA VAL A 267 4.32 -1.70 -18.18
C VAL A 267 3.17 -1.77 -17.17
N ILE A 268 3.10 -0.78 -16.30
CA ILE A 268 1.94 -0.53 -15.42
C ILE A 268 1.21 0.70 -15.94
N LEU A 269 -0.09 0.58 -16.12
CA LEU A 269 -0.99 1.69 -16.41
C LEU A 269 -1.94 1.91 -15.24
N SER A 270 -2.37 3.16 -15.03
CA SER A 270 -3.47 3.47 -14.12
C SER A 270 -4.29 4.62 -14.66
N SER A 271 -5.60 4.52 -14.56
CA SER A 271 -6.52 5.62 -14.86
C SER A 271 -7.71 5.61 -13.92
N ASP A 272 -8.13 6.80 -13.51
CA ASP A 272 -9.39 7.03 -12.81
C ASP A 272 -9.85 8.47 -13.01
N LYS A 273 -11.16 8.70 -12.98
CA LYS A 273 -11.75 10.03 -13.14
C LYS A 273 -11.73 10.76 -11.80
N THR A 274 -10.96 11.85 -11.73
CA THR A 274 -10.86 12.67 -10.51
C THR A 274 -11.55 14.01 -10.66
N CYS A 275 -12.24 14.47 -9.58
CA CYS A 275 -12.83 15.81 -9.53
C CYS A 275 -11.76 16.86 -9.23
N ILE A 276 -11.64 17.86 -10.10
CA ILE A 276 -10.69 18.97 -9.93
C ILE A 276 -11.22 20.00 -8.93
N THR A 277 -12.54 20.22 -8.89
CA THR A 277 -13.18 21.23 -8.03
C THR A 277 -14.30 20.60 -7.22
N ALA A 278 -14.27 20.75 -5.89
CA ALA A 278 -15.31 20.26 -4.99
C ALA A 278 -16.57 21.14 -4.95
N LEU A 279 -16.46 22.45 -5.19
CA LEU A 279 -17.54 23.43 -4.93
C LEU A 279 -18.15 24.07 -6.17
N THR A 280 -17.50 24.06 -7.32
CA THR A 280 -18.02 24.73 -8.53
C THR A 280 -17.76 23.92 -9.78
N GLY A 281 -18.84 23.55 -10.51
CA GLY A 281 -18.79 23.27 -11.93
C GLY A 281 -18.51 21.85 -12.39
N ASN A 282 -18.55 20.80 -11.54
CA ASN A 282 -18.35 19.40 -11.94
C ASN A 282 -17.21 19.22 -12.96
N ARG A 283 -16.04 19.79 -12.70
CA ARG A 283 -14.85 19.65 -13.54
C ARG A 283 -14.14 18.38 -13.19
N VAL A 284 -13.95 17.54 -14.17
CA VAL A 284 -13.35 16.21 -14.04
C VAL A 284 -12.16 16.11 -14.96
N ALA A 285 -11.04 15.66 -14.47
CA ALA A 285 -9.93 15.15 -15.28
C ALA A 285 -9.96 13.62 -15.30
N HIS A 286 -9.41 13.04 -16.37
CA HIS A 286 -9.22 11.60 -16.50
C HIS A 286 -7.76 11.33 -16.85
N PRO A 287 -6.87 11.33 -15.84
CA PRO A 287 -5.45 11.10 -16.05
C PRO A 287 -5.16 9.64 -16.42
N LEU A 288 -4.13 9.45 -17.25
CA LEU A 288 -3.48 8.16 -17.50
C LEU A 288 -2.06 8.24 -16.96
N LEU A 289 -1.76 7.44 -15.98
CA LEU A 289 -0.43 7.30 -15.36
C LEU A 289 0.28 6.07 -15.92
N ILE A 290 1.61 6.13 -16.00
CA ILE A 290 2.46 5.04 -16.45
C ILE A 290 3.60 4.80 -15.45
N SER A 291 3.98 3.53 -15.28
CA SER A 291 5.12 3.10 -14.46
C SER A 291 5.70 1.77 -14.96
N LEU A 292 6.73 1.25 -14.28
CA LEU A 292 7.35 -0.05 -14.54
C LEU A 292 7.18 -1.01 -13.35
N ALA A 293 6.77 -2.24 -13.62
CA ALA A 293 6.69 -3.31 -12.63
C ALA A 293 8.07 -3.81 -12.17
N ASN A 294 9.11 -3.47 -12.92
CA ASN A 294 10.51 -3.77 -12.63
C ASN A 294 11.07 -2.97 -11.45
N ILE A 295 10.47 -1.83 -11.12
CA ILE A 295 10.89 -1.02 -9.97
C ILE A 295 10.38 -1.69 -8.70
N HIS A 296 11.25 -1.90 -7.71
CA HIS A 296 10.87 -2.47 -6.42
C HIS A 296 9.68 -1.72 -5.83
N MET A 297 8.67 -2.44 -5.34
CA MET A 297 7.42 -1.83 -4.83
C MET A 297 7.68 -0.84 -3.70
N ASN A 298 8.68 -1.11 -2.84
CA ASN A 298 9.04 -0.24 -1.74
C ASN A 298 9.53 1.15 -2.19
N THR A 299 10.06 1.24 -3.40
CA THR A 299 10.45 2.50 -4.04
C THR A 299 9.31 3.05 -4.89
N ARG A 300 8.70 2.21 -5.73
CA ARG A 300 7.65 2.60 -6.67
C ARG A 300 6.42 3.21 -5.97
N LEU A 301 6.03 2.68 -4.82
CA LEU A 301 4.83 3.12 -4.09
C LEU A 301 5.06 4.37 -3.21
N LYS A 302 6.29 4.86 -3.10
CA LYS A 302 6.56 6.14 -2.44
C LYS A 302 6.26 7.30 -3.40
N SER A 303 5.45 8.25 -2.97
CA SER A 303 5.09 9.44 -3.76
C SER A 303 6.31 10.25 -4.17
N SER A 304 7.30 10.38 -3.28
CA SER A 304 8.56 11.10 -3.53
C SER A 304 9.45 10.46 -4.59
N SER A 305 9.21 9.20 -4.98
CA SER A 305 9.97 8.54 -6.04
C SER A 305 9.62 9.03 -7.44
N ASN A 306 8.45 9.65 -7.63
CA ASN A 306 7.89 10.01 -8.94
C ASN A 306 7.92 8.85 -9.95
N ALA A 307 7.75 7.61 -9.48
CA ALA A 307 7.78 6.41 -10.31
C ALA A 307 6.53 6.29 -11.21
N PHE A 308 5.45 7.02 -10.92
CA PHE A 308 4.28 7.14 -11.77
C PHE A 308 4.29 8.50 -12.48
N LEU A 309 4.35 8.49 -13.81
CA LEU A 309 4.32 9.69 -14.64
C LEU A 309 2.94 9.88 -15.25
N LEU A 310 2.40 11.11 -15.20
CA LEU A 310 1.21 11.46 -15.96
C LEU A 310 1.54 11.46 -17.46
N THR A 311 1.02 10.48 -18.19
CA THR A 311 1.30 10.29 -19.62
C THR A 311 0.24 10.94 -20.48
N ALA A 312 -1.03 10.97 -20.05
CA ALA A 312 -2.08 11.62 -20.79
C ALA A 312 -3.21 12.17 -19.91
N LEU A 313 -3.93 13.16 -20.44
CA LEU A 313 -5.24 13.58 -19.96
C LEU A 313 -6.28 13.12 -20.99
N LEU A 314 -6.99 12.03 -20.64
CA LEU A 314 -8.03 11.46 -21.48
C LEU A 314 -9.24 12.40 -21.56
N PRO A 315 -9.79 12.67 -22.75
CA PRO A 315 -10.87 13.63 -22.88
C PRO A 315 -12.21 13.11 -22.29
N VAL A 316 -12.94 13.99 -21.65
CA VAL A 316 -14.27 13.73 -21.07
C VAL A 316 -15.32 14.65 -21.74
N PRO A 317 -15.59 14.49 -23.04
CA PRO A 317 -16.53 15.36 -23.75
C PRO A 317 -17.99 15.05 -23.42
N LYS A 318 -18.86 15.99 -23.67
CA LYS A 318 -20.32 15.80 -23.60
C LYS A 318 -20.87 15.50 -24.98
N PHE A 319 -21.12 14.22 -25.27
CA PHE A 319 -21.74 13.79 -26.53
C PHE A 319 -23.19 14.27 -26.67
N ILE A 320 -23.56 14.65 -27.88
CA ILE A 320 -24.93 15.04 -28.26
C ILE A 320 -25.61 13.81 -28.85
N HIS A 321 -26.43 13.14 -28.03
CA HIS A 321 -27.24 11.99 -28.45
C HIS A 321 -28.55 11.97 -27.68
N LYS A 322 -29.64 11.48 -28.32
CA LYS A 322 -30.97 11.42 -27.72
C LYS A 322 -31.03 10.45 -26.55
N ASN A 323 -30.43 9.28 -26.73
CA ASN A 323 -30.36 8.23 -25.72
C ASN A 323 -29.18 8.47 -24.75
N LYS A 324 -29.47 8.51 -23.42
CA LYS A 324 -28.44 8.70 -22.38
C LYS A 324 -27.45 7.54 -22.36
N GLN A 325 -27.91 6.31 -22.58
CA GLN A 325 -27.07 5.11 -22.56
C GLN A 325 -26.03 5.14 -23.68
N MET A 326 -26.45 5.59 -24.89
CA MET A 326 -25.53 5.72 -26.02
C MET A 326 -24.42 6.75 -25.76
N LYS A 327 -24.67 7.79 -24.94
CA LYS A 327 -23.60 8.71 -24.52
C LYS A 327 -22.50 8.02 -23.74
N GLY A 328 -22.87 7.05 -22.91
CA GLY A 328 -21.89 6.21 -22.17
C GLY A 328 -21.08 5.36 -23.15
N VAL A 329 -21.74 4.64 -24.06
CA VAL A 329 -21.07 3.82 -25.07
C VAL A 329 -20.08 4.64 -25.92
N LEU A 330 -20.49 5.85 -26.34
CA LEU A 330 -19.61 6.76 -27.07
C LEU A 330 -18.41 7.23 -26.27
N GLN A 331 -18.61 7.46 -24.97
CA GLN A 331 -17.51 7.81 -24.06
C GLN A 331 -16.53 6.64 -23.91
N ASP A 332 -17.03 5.42 -23.72
CA ASP A 332 -16.20 4.21 -23.61
C ASP A 332 -15.41 3.96 -24.89
N ARG A 333 -16.05 4.06 -26.07
CA ARG A 333 -15.36 3.96 -27.37
C ARG A 333 -14.26 5.01 -27.53
N LEU A 334 -14.53 6.26 -27.13
CA LEU A 334 -13.55 7.34 -27.20
C LEU A 334 -12.33 7.07 -26.30
N VAL A 335 -12.53 6.54 -25.08
CA VAL A 335 -11.43 6.18 -24.17
C VAL A 335 -10.56 5.12 -24.84
N HIS A 336 -11.14 4.06 -25.37
CA HIS A 336 -10.39 3.01 -26.08
C HIS A 336 -9.67 3.54 -27.33
N GLN A 337 -10.28 4.43 -28.10
CA GLN A 337 -9.64 5.09 -29.23
C GLN A 337 -8.44 5.94 -28.79
N CYS A 338 -8.58 6.71 -27.72
CA CYS A 338 -7.48 7.51 -27.19
C CYS A 338 -6.34 6.64 -26.65
N LEU A 339 -6.66 5.59 -25.91
CA LEU A 339 -5.66 4.63 -25.42
C LEU A 339 -4.95 3.92 -26.56
N ASP A 340 -5.66 3.56 -27.63
CA ASP A 340 -5.06 2.95 -28.82
C ASP A 340 -4.03 3.88 -29.48
N ILE A 341 -4.35 5.17 -29.60
CA ILE A 341 -3.44 6.20 -30.15
C ILE A 341 -2.22 6.40 -29.24
N ILE A 342 -2.44 6.56 -27.92
CA ILE A 342 -1.37 6.83 -26.96
C ILE A 342 -0.40 5.66 -26.89
N LEU A 343 -0.92 4.43 -26.81
CA LEU A 343 -0.17 3.24 -26.44
C LEU A 343 0.45 2.50 -27.64
N GLU A 344 0.21 2.95 -28.89
CA GLU A 344 0.78 2.33 -30.10
C GLU A 344 2.31 2.19 -30.05
N PRO A 345 3.10 3.18 -29.56
CA PRO A 345 4.56 3.00 -29.46
C PRO A 345 4.95 1.85 -28.54
N LEU A 346 4.23 1.64 -27.42
CA LEU A 346 4.49 0.51 -26.51
C LEU A 346 4.08 -0.84 -27.10
N LYS A 347 2.98 -0.89 -27.84
CA LYS A 347 2.55 -2.11 -28.55
C LYS A 347 3.58 -2.50 -29.61
N SER A 348 4.11 -1.51 -30.32
CA SER A 348 5.19 -1.73 -31.31
C SER A 348 6.46 -2.23 -30.63
N ALA A 349 6.88 -1.62 -29.51
CA ALA A 349 8.02 -2.06 -28.73
C ALA A 349 7.80 -3.45 -28.08
N ALA A 350 6.56 -3.80 -27.72
CA ALA A 350 6.23 -5.15 -27.23
C ALA A 350 6.30 -6.23 -28.34
N ARG A 351 6.20 -5.82 -29.60
CA ARG A 351 6.27 -6.73 -30.78
C ARG A 351 7.67 -6.86 -31.33
N LEU A 352 8.37 -5.73 -31.47
CA LEU A 352 9.64 -5.63 -32.21
C LEU A 352 10.84 -5.46 -31.30
N GLY A 353 10.63 -5.10 -30.03
CA GLY A 353 11.68 -4.65 -29.13
C GLY A 353 12.21 -3.27 -29.47
N VAL A 354 12.91 -2.66 -28.54
CA VAL A 354 13.55 -1.35 -28.68
C VAL A 354 14.78 -1.26 -27.77
N MET A 355 15.82 -0.59 -28.24
CA MET A 355 17.01 -0.33 -27.41
C MET A 355 16.72 0.79 -26.42
N MET A 356 16.94 0.53 -25.10
CA MET A 356 16.85 1.52 -24.02
C MET A 356 18.05 1.38 -23.11
N SER A 357 18.44 2.47 -22.46
CA SER A 357 19.57 2.47 -21.53
C SER A 357 19.12 2.52 -20.07
N ASP A 358 19.81 1.74 -19.25
CA ASP A 358 19.63 1.73 -17.80
C ASP A 358 20.28 2.96 -17.14
N PRO A 359 20.16 3.15 -15.79
CA PRO A 359 20.69 4.33 -15.10
C PRO A 359 22.21 4.49 -15.20
N ILE A 360 22.97 3.42 -15.42
CA ILE A 360 24.43 3.47 -15.54
C ILE A 360 24.92 3.50 -17.00
N GLY A 361 23.99 3.57 -17.97
CA GLY A 361 24.31 3.75 -19.38
C GLY A 361 24.56 2.46 -20.15
N ARG A 362 24.12 1.30 -19.65
CA ARG A 362 24.11 0.08 -20.44
C ARG A 362 22.85 0.02 -21.30
N SER A 363 22.97 -0.35 -22.55
CA SER A 363 21.82 -0.54 -23.44
C SER A 363 21.24 -1.93 -23.30
N HIS A 364 19.93 -2.03 -23.36
CA HIS A 364 19.16 -3.26 -23.26
C HIS A 364 18.19 -3.39 -24.45
N TYR A 365 18.02 -4.60 -24.97
CA TYR A 365 16.97 -4.87 -25.95
C TYR A 365 15.66 -5.15 -25.23
N CYS A 366 14.83 -4.12 -25.10
CA CYS A 366 13.68 -4.07 -24.24
C CYS A 366 12.37 -4.38 -24.96
N PHE A 367 11.50 -5.16 -24.32
CA PHE A 367 10.12 -5.42 -24.71
C PHE A 367 9.17 -4.89 -23.65
N THR A 368 8.05 -4.29 -24.04
CA THR A 368 7.13 -3.54 -23.18
C THR A 368 5.71 -4.14 -23.12
N PRO A 369 5.54 -5.39 -22.66
CA PRO A 369 4.20 -5.94 -22.48
C PRO A 369 3.47 -5.26 -21.31
N LEU A 370 2.13 -5.32 -21.32
CA LEU A 370 1.28 -4.79 -20.27
C LEU A 370 1.26 -5.76 -19.09
N ALA A 371 1.91 -5.39 -17.98
CA ALA A 371 1.98 -6.19 -16.76
C ALA A 371 0.74 -6.00 -15.88
N SER A 372 0.29 -4.74 -15.72
CA SER A 372 -0.87 -4.42 -14.88
C SER A 372 -1.57 -3.14 -15.36
N TYR A 373 -2.89 -3.10 -15.18
CA TYR A 373 -3.71 -1.91 -15.29
C TYR A 373 -4.47 -1.70 -13.97
N ILE A 374 -4.02 -0.75 -13.18
CA ILE A 374 -4.62 -0.40 -11.88
C ILE A 374 -5.83 0.48 -12.13
N ALA A 375 -7.01 0.01 -11.78
CA ALA A 375 -8.27 0.71 -12.00
C ALA A 375 -9.32 0.29 -10.97
N ASP A 376 -10.23 1.20 -10.63
CA ASP A 376 -11.41 0.85 -9.85
C ASP A 376 -12.35 -0.08 -10.62
N THR A 377 -13.33 -0.69 -9.94
CA THR A 377 -14.23 -1.65 -10.58
C THR A 377 -15.01 -1.07 -11.80
N PRO A 378 -15.58 0.14 -11.76
CA PRO A 378 -16.23 0.76 -12.92
C PRO A 378 -15.29 1.00 -14.10
N GLU A 379 -14.10 1.49 -13.86
CA GLU A 379 -13.09 1.74 -14.89
C GLU A 379 -12.60 0.40 -15.49
N ALA A 380 -12.30 -0.58 -14.64
CA ALA A 380 -11.89 -1.93 -15.09
C ALA A 380 -12.97 -2.60 -15.97
N MET A 381 -14.25 -2.46 -15.62
CA MET A 381 -15.35 -2.95 -16.47
C MET A 381 -15.40 -2.25 -17.82
N MET A 382 -15.23 -0.94 -17.86
CA MET A 382 -15.18 -0.16 -19.11
C MET A 382 -13.99 -0.61 -19.96
N LEU A 383 -12.81 -0.74 -19.39
CA LEU A 383 -11.58 -1.14 -20.07
C LEU A 383 -11.60 -2.61 -20.54
N ALA A 384 -12.26 -3.50 -19.80
CA ALA A 384 -12.48 -4.90 -20.20
C ALA A 384 -13.60 -5.05 -21.25
N CYS A 385 -14.18 -3.96 -21.71
CA CYS A 385 -15.29 -3.91 -22.66
C CYS A 385 -16.56 -4.62 -22.18
N VAL A 386 -16.79 -4.72 -20.86
CA VAL A 386 -17.98 -5.37 -20.31
C VAL A 386 -19.03 -4.38 -19.79
N GLY A 387 -20.27 -4.79 -19.83
CA GLY A 387 -21.38 -4.02 -19.29
C GLY A 387 -21.44 -4.07 -17.78
N GLY A 388 -22.11 -3.12 -17.17
CA GLY A 388 -22.31 -3.09 -15.72
C GLY A 388 -22.88 -4.43 -15.20
N LYS A 389 -22.46 -4.82 -13.99
CA LYS A 389 -22.83 -6.08 -13.34
C LYS A 389 -22.24 -7.34 -14.00
N THR A 390 -21.09 -7.18 -14.65
CA THR A 390 -20.28 -8.28 -15.24
C THR A 390 -18.86 -8.16 -14.73
N SER A 391 -18.21 -9.26 -14.40
CA SER A 391 -16.82 -9.24 -13.96
C SER A 391 -15.89 -8.83 -15.10
N PRO A 392 -14.90 -7.94 -14.85
CA PRO A 392 -13.87 -7.60 -15.83
C PRO A 392 -12.84 -8.72 -16.02
N VAL A 393 -12.65 -9.60 -15.01
CA VAL A 393 -11.59 -10.62 -14.99
C VAL A 393 -12.08 -12.04 -15.18
N THR A 394 -13.38 -12.30 -14.93
CA THR A 394 -14.00 -13.62 -15.14
C THR A 394 -15.28 -13.51 -15.96
N MET A 395 -15.87 -14.67 -16.29
CA MET A 395 -17.15 -14.75 -16.98
C MET A 395 -18.37 -14.55 -16.06
N ALA A 396 -18.16 -14.28 -14.77
CA ALA A 396 -19.21 -14.13 -13.78
C ALA A 396 -20.13 -12.93 -14.06
N MET A 397 -21.41 -13.11 -13.78
CA MET A 397 -22.44 -12.07 -13.82
C MET A 397 -22.93 -11.76 -12.40
N TYR A 398 -23.60 -10.62 -12.20
CA TYR A 398 -24.03 -10.12 -10.90
C TYR A 398 -24.74 -11.15 -10.01
N LYS A 399 -25.46 -12.12 -10.57
CA LYS A 399 -26.13 -13.20 -9.81
C LYS A 399 -25.14 -14.23 -9.26
N GLN A 400 -23.94 -14.28 -9.82
CA GLN A 400 -22.85 -15.20 -9.50
C GLN A 400 -21.78 -14.56 -8.61
N PHE A 401 -21.85 -13.25 -8.36
CA PHE A 401 -20.83 -12.54 -7.58
C PHE A 401 -20.68 -13.03 -6.14
N GLY A 402 -21.70 -13.72 -5.63
CA GLY A 402 -21.65 -14.32 -4.30
C GLY A 402 -21.25 -15.80 -4.29
N ASP A 403 -20.88 -16.41 -5.41
CA ASP A 403 -20.51 -17.80 -5.47
C ASP A 403 -19.21 -18.07 -4.70
N ALA A 404 -19.06 -19.29 -4.15
CA ALA A 404 -17.92 -19.66 -3.33
C ALA A 404 -16.74 -20.23 -4.14
N PHE A 405 -16.72 -20.02 -5.43
CA PHE A 405 -15.69 -20.51 -6.33
C PHE A 405 -15.38 -19.49 -7.42
N ARG A 406 -14.18 -19.56 -7.97
CA ARG A 406 -13.74 -18.75 -9.09
C ARG A 406 -14.41 -19.20 -10.38
N HIS A 407 -15.01 -18.28 -11.10
CA HIS A 407 -15.52 -18.50 -12.46
C HIS A 407 -14.39 -18.51 -13.49
N GLU A 408 -14.68 -19.05 -14.69
CA GLU A 408 -13.73 -19.07 -15.81
C GLU A 408 -13.15 -17.69 -16.11
N PRO A 409 -11.83 -17.58 -16.37
CA PRO A 409 -11.21 -16.31 -16.71
C PRO A 409 -11.81 -15.71 -17.99
N ARG A 410 -11.97 -14.40 -18.00
CA ARG A 410 -12.32 -13.65 -19.21
C ARG A 410 -11.05 -13.40 -20.01
N THR A 411 -10.74 -14.34 -20.91
CA THR A 411 -9.53 -14.23 -21.72
C THR A 411 -9.68 -13.23 -22.87
N LYS A 412 -8.55 -12.77 -23.39
CA LYS A 412 -8.48 -11.96 -24.61
C LYS A 412 -9.18 -12.65 -25.76
N SER A 413 -8.87 -13.91 -26.01
CA SER A 413 -9.47 -14.70 -27.09
C SER A 413 -10.99 -14.81 -26.95
N THR A 414 -11.50 -15.07 -25.75
CA THR A 414 -12.96 -15.13 -25.49
C THR A 414 -13.64 -13.80 -25.80
N THR A 415 -13.08 -12.69 -25.34
CA THR A 415 -13.70 -11.37 -25.58
C THR A 415 -13.65 -10.98 -27.05
N LEU A 416 -12.54 -11.24 -27.76
CA LEU A 416 -12.42 -10.95 -29.18
C LEU A 416 -13.34 -11.82 -30.01
N ALA A 417 -13.46 -13.11 -29.74
CA ALA A 417 -14.42 -13.99 -30.41
C ALA A 417 -15.88 -13.50 -30.23
N GLN A 418 -16.24 -13.07 -29.03
CA GLN A 418 -17.57 -12.46 -28.79
C GLN A 418 -17.79 -11.19 -29.63
N LEU A 419 -16.77 -10.32 -29.72
CA LEU A 419 -16.84 -9.11 -30.53
C LEU A 419 -16.94 -9.42 -32.03
N ASP A 420 -16.27 -10.46 -32.52
CA ASP A 420 -16.35 -10.90 -33.92
C ASP A 420 -17.77 -11.41 -34.25
N ILE A 421 -18.38 -12.14 -33.34
CA ILE A 421 -19.80 -12.54 -33.50
C ILE A 421 -20.71 -11.29 -33.54
N VAL A 422 -20.49 -10.33 -32.66
CA VAL A 422 -21.27 -9.06 -32.65
C VAL A 422 -21.09 -8.32 -33.97
N ARG A 423 -19.86 -8.19 -34.50
CA ARG A 423 -19.57 -7.53 -35.80
C ARG A 423 -20.21 -8.24 -36.96
N SER A 424 -20.35 -9.56 -36.93
CA SER A 424 -21.02 -10.32 -38.01
C SER A 424 -22.54 -10.08 -38.04
N HIS A 425 -23.14 -9.62 -36.93
CA HIS A 425 -24.58 -9.38 -36.82
C HIS A 425 -24.97 -7.90 -36.93
N ALA A 426 -24.05 -6.99 -36.58
CA ALA A 426 -24.33 -5.56 -36.59
C ALA A 426 -23.10 -4.74 -36.97
N ASP A 427 -23.29 -3.76 -37.85
CA ASP A 427 -22.26 -2.80 -38.22
C ASP A 427 -21.88 -1.93 -36.98
N PRO A 428 -20.61 -1.82 -36.62
CA PRO A 428 -20.12 -0.94 -35.57
C PRO A 428 -20.57 0.53 -35.72
N HIS A 429 -20.79 1.01 -36.96
CA HIS A 429 -21.29 2.37 -37.20
C HIS A 429 -22.76 2.54 -36.81
N ASN A 430 -23.55 1.48 -36.80
CA ASN A 430 -24.90 1.50 -36.23
C ASN A 430 -24.84 1.28 -34.70
N LEU A 431 -24.60 2.38 -33.99
CA LEU A 431 -24.34 2.34 -32.55
C LEU A 431 -25.39 1.57 -31.74
N GLU A 432 -26.68 1.79 -32.02
CA GLU A 432 -27.77 1.16 -31.28
C GLU A 432 -27.91 -0.35 -31.57
N ALA A 433 -27.81 -0.72 -32.86
CA ALA A 433 -27.84 -2.14 -33.25
C ALA A 433 -26.62 -2.90 -32.72
N PHE A 434 -25.43 -2.33 -32.86
CA PHE A 434 -24.20 -2.93 -32.36
C PHE A 434 -24.25 -3.12 -30.84
N PHE A 435 -24.67 -2.09 -30.10
CA PHE A 435 -24.82 -2.19 -28.66
C PHE A 435 -25.85 -3.24 -28.24
N HIS A 436 -26.97 -3.35 -28.98
CA HIS A 436 -27.97 -4.37 -28.71
C HIS A 436 -27.40 -5.80 -28.88
N GLU A 437 -26.64 -6.04 -29.95
CA GLU A 437 -25.97 -7.33 -30.15
C GLU A 437 -24.88 -7.58 -29.07
N ALA A 438 -24.05 -6.56 -28.76
CA ALA A 438 -23.02 -6.62 -27.72
C ALA A 438 -23.60 -6.99 -26.35
N GLN A 439 -24.79 -6.47 -26.01
CA GLN A 439 -25.45 -6.79 -24.74
C GLN A 439 -25.82 -8.28 -24.58
N LYS A 440 -25.95 -9.04 -25.66
CA LYS A 440 -26.19 -10.49 -25.59
C LYS A 440 -25.03 -11.21 -24.92
N PHE A 441 -23.81 -10.71 -25.10
CA PHE A 441 -22.56 -11.19 -24.48
C PHE A 441 -22.16 -10.37 -23.26
N ARG A 442 -23.03 -9.46 -22.79
CA ARG A 442 -22.73 -8.53 -21.68
C ARG A 442 -21.58 -7.55 -21.97
N LEU A 443 -21.29 -7.29 -23.23
CA LEU A 443 -20.31 -6.31 -23.63
C LEU A 443 -20.91 -4.90 -23.58
N ASN A 444 -20.05 -3.85 -23.38
CA ASN A 444 -20.47 -2.46 -23.22
C ASN A 444 -20.64 -1.71 -24.56
N GLY A 445 -20.41 -2.36 -25.70
CA GLY A 445 -20.56 -1.76 -27.03
C GLY A 445 -19.29 -1.11 -27.60
N VAL A 446 -18.14 -1.26 -26.93
CA VAL A 446 -16.84 -0.95 -27.55
C VAL A 446 -16.57 -1.93 -28.68
N GLU A 447 -16.14 -1.42 -29.83
CA GLU A 447 -15.88 -2.24 -31.02
C GLU A 447 -14.44 -2.76 -31.09
N LYS A 448 -13.47 -1.96 -30.67
CA LYS A 448 -12.04 -2.29 -30.67
C LYS A 448 -11.45 -2.02 -29.30
N PRO A 449 -11.17 -3.05 -28.48
CA PRO A 449 -10.45 -2.89 -27.25
C PRO A 449 -9.02 -2.40 -27.49
N PHE A 450 -8.50 -1.44 -26.69
CA PHE A 450 -7.15 -0.89 -26.86
C PHE A 450 -6.06 -1.95 -26.72
N TRP A 451 -6.33 -3.01 -25.98
CA TRP A 451 -5.42 -4.12 -25.71
C TRP A 451 -5.48 -5.25 -26.77
N SER A 452 -6.40 -5.18 -27.73
CA SER A 452 -6.67 -6.28 -28.68
C SER A 452 -5.46 -6.72 -29.50
N ASP A 453 -4.60 -5.79 -29.87
CA ASP A 453 -3.39 -5.99 -30.69
C ASP A 453 -2.09 -5.84 -29.88
N TRP A 454 -2.15 -5.71 -28.55
CA TRP A 454 -0.98 -5.64 -27.69
C TRP A 454 -0.44 -7.06 -27.42
N PRO A 455 0.81 -7.39 -27.80
CA PRO A 455 1.39 -8.70 -27.55
C PRO A 455 1.43 -9.03 -26.06
N LEU A 456 1.15 -10.28 -25.71
CA LEU A 456 1.15 -10.81 -24.33
C LEU A 456 0.18 -10.10 -23.36
N ALA A 457 -0.64 -9.16 -23.81
CA ALA A 457 -1.65 -8.54 -22.95
C ALA A 457 -2.85 -9.47 -22.79
N GLU A 458 -3.13 -9.90 -21.56
CA GLU A 458 -4.24 -10.77 -21.19
C GLU A 458 -5.11 -10.10 -20.12
N PRO A 459 -6.37 -9.70 -20.44
CA PRO A 459 -7.24 -8.96 -19.52
C PRO A 459 -7.43 -9.64 -18.16
N SER A 460 -7.56 -10.96 -18.13
CA SER A 460 -7.71 -11.73 -16.89
C SER A 460 -6.44 -11.70 -16.01
N HIS A 461 -5.30 -11.23 -16.52
CA HIS A 461 -4.04 -11.10 -15.79
C HIS A 461 -3.71 -9.65 -15.48
N PHE A 462 -3.79 -8.72 -16.43
CA PHE A 462 -3.38 -7.35 -16.21
C PHE A 462 -4.39 -6.50 -15.41
N PHE A 463 -5.67 -6.89 -15.32
CA PHE A 463 -6.58 -6.29 -14.34
C PHE A 463 -6.31 -6.92 -12.96
N THR A 464 -5.23 -6.47 -12.34
CA THR A 464 -4.81 -6.98 -11.03
C THR A 464 -5.77 -6.53 -9.93
N PRO A 465 -6.07 -7.39 -8.93
CA PRO A 465 -6.74 -6.94 -7.72
C PRO A 465 -5.88 -5.88 -7.00
N GLU A 466 -6.53 -4.87 -6.44
CA GLU A 466 -5.85 -3.82 -5.69
C GLU A 466 -6.46 -3.65 -4.29
N SER A 467 -5.67 -3.15 -3.34
CA SER A 467 -6.03 -3.19 -1.92
C SER A 467 -7.05 -2.13 -1.51
N LEU A 468 -6.99 -0.92 -2.09
CA LEU A 468 -7.80 0.21 -1.63
C LEU A 468 -9.30 0.00 -1.90
N HIS A 469 -9.67 -0.23 -3.17
CA HIS A 469 -11.07 -0.32 -3.58
C HIS A 469 -11.67 -1.72 -3.40
N HIS A 470 -10.85 -2.78 -3.57
CA HIS A 470 -11.37 -4.16 -3.49
C HIS A 470 -11.37 -4.72 -2.07
N ILE A 471 -10.51 -4.20 -1.14
CA ILE A 471 -10.40 -4.69 0.22
C ILE A 471 -10.89 -3.65 1.24
N HIS A 472 -10.23 -2.49 1.39
CA HIS A 472 -10.58 -1.51 2.44
C HIS A 472 -11.97 -0.89 2.24
N LYS A 473 -12.30 -0.52 1.01
CA LYS A 473 -13.63 0.02 0.71
C LYS A 473 -14.72 -1.05 0.79
N GLN A 474 -14.40 -2.30 0.43
CA GLN A 474 -15.30 -3.44 0.62
C GLN A 474 -15.66 -3.62 2.10
N PHE A 475 -14.64 -3.65 2.95
CA PHE A 475 -14.82 -3.74 4.39
C PHE A 475 -15.80 -2.67 4.92
N TYR A 476 -15.58 -1.40 4.58
CA TYR A 476 -16.41 -0.32 5.09
C TYR A 476 -17.83 -0.32 4.52
N ASP A 477 -17.99 -0.53 3.21
CA ASP A 477 -19.27 -0.52 2.53
C ASP A 477 -20.18 -1.68 2.94
N HIS A 478 -19.61 -2.79 3.42
CA HIS A 478 -20.36 -4.01 3.72
C HIS A 478 -20.12 -4.51 5.14
N ASP A 479 -18.91 -4.91 5.51
CA ASP A 479 -18.65 -5.59 6.77
C ASP A 479 -18.94 -4.68 7.97
N ALA A 480 -18.43 -3.44 7.94
CA ALA A 480 -18.73 -2.45 8.98
C ALA A 480 -20.23 -2.15 9.09
N GLN A 481 -20.96 -2.09 7.95
CA GLN A 481 -22.40 -1.87 7.96
C GLN A 481 -23.16 -3.06 8.56
N TRP A 482 -22.75 -4.29 8.23
CA TRP A 482 -23.37 -5.48 8.85
C TRP A 482 -23.13 -5.51 10.36
N ILE A 483 -21.95 -5.14 10.83
CA ILE A 483 -21.65 -5.04 12.25
C ILE A 483 -22.48 -3.94 12.93
N ILE A 484 -22.55 -2.75 12.34
CA ILE A 484 -23.35 -1.63 12.88
C ILE A 484 -24.82 -2.05 13.06
N ILE A 485 -25.38 -2.73 12.08
CA ILE A 485 -26.77 -3.19 12.14
C ILE A 485 -26.94 -4.34 13.15
N ALA A 486 -26.01 -5.30 13.19
CA ALA A 486 -26.09 -6.47 14.07
C ALA A 486 -25.94 -6.11 15.56
N VAL A 487 -25.01 -5.22 15.88
CA VAL A 487 -24.75 -4.75 17.25
C VAL A 487 -25.75 -3.68 17.68
N GLY A 488 -26.19 -2.85 16.72
CA GLY A 488 -26.99 -1.65 16.93
C GLY A 488 -26.11 -0.39 17.04
N GLU A 489 -26.54 0.68 16.36
CA GLU A 489 -25.80 1.94 16.24
C GLU A 489 -25.36 2.50 17.60
N SER A 490 -26.29 2.61 18.55
CA SER A 490 -26.04 3.23 19.86
C SER A 490 -25.04 2.43 20.70
N GLU A 491 -25.12 1.11 20.67
CA GLU A 491 -24.23 0.22 21.42
C GLU A 491 -22.82 0.27 20.84
N LEU A 492 -22.69 0.16 19.52
CA LEU A 492 -21.39 0.20 18.88
C LEU A 492 -20.73 1.57 19.01
N ASP A 493 -21.48 2.66 18.82
CA ASP A 493 -20.98 4.02 19.02
C ASP A 493 -20.49 4.24 20.45
N PHE A 494 -21.22 3.72 21.46
CA PHE A 494 -20.80 3.77 22.83
C PHE A 494 -19.48 3.01 23.05
N ARG A 495 -19.35 1.78 22.55
CA ARG A 495 -18.12 0.98 22.67
C ARG A 495 -16.90 1.68 22.06
N PHE A 496 -17.05 2.31 20.89
CA PHE A 496 -15.98 3.12 20.31
C PHE A 496 -15.61 4.33 21.18
N SER A 497 -16.61 4.98 21.77
CA SER A 497 -16.40 6.20 22.59
C SER A 497 -15.69 5.93 23.91
N VAL A 498 -15.81 4.72 24.47
CA VAL A 498 -15.22 4.35 25.78
C VAL A 498 -13.88 3.64 25.68
N LEU A 499 -13.33 3.42 24.48
CA LEU A 499 -11.96 2.95 24.34
C LEU A 499 -10.98 3.97 24.93
N GLN A 500 -9.91 3.48 25.56
CA GLN A 500 -8.83 4.35 26.00
C GLN A 500 -8.16 5.00 24.77
N PRO A 501 -8.07 6.35 24.70
CA PRO A 501 -7.37 7.02 23.62
C PRO A 501 -5.89 6.64 23.57
N THR A 502 -5.41 6.24 22.40
CA THR A 502 -4.01 5.92 22.16
C THR A 502 -3.33 7.10 21.47
N THR A 503 -2.15 7.49 21.95
CA THR A 503 -1.42 8.64 21.39
C THR A 503 -1.08 8.41 19.93
N GLY A 504 -1.45 9.35 19.06
CA GLY A 504 -1.20 9.29 17.60
C GLY A 504 -2.28 8.55 16.81
N TYR A 505 -3.34 8.05 17.44
CA TYR A 505 -4.46 7.38 16.77
C TYR A 505 -5.75 8.16 16.92
N ARG A 506 -6.64 8.00 15.92
CA ARG A 506 -7.96 8.64 15.95
C ARG A 506 -8.82 8.01 17.04
N HIS A 507 -9.44 8.85 17.88
CA HIS A 507 -10.45 8.41 18.84
C HIS A 507 -11.85 8.82 18.37
N PHE A 508 -12.80 7.89 18.36
CA PHE A 508 -14.16 8.11 17.88
C PHE A 508 -15.11 8.49 19.03
N HIS A 509 -14.96 9.70 19.57
CA HIS A 509 -15.79 10.19 20.69
C HIS A 509 -17.30 10.13 20.43
N GLY A 510 -17.75 10.27 19.20
CA GLY A 510 -19.14 10.21 18.81
C GLY A 510 -19.55 8.89 18.17
N GLY A 511 -18.68 7.87 18.20
CA GLY A 511 -18.90 6.60 17.50
C GLY A 511 -18.67 6.69 16.00
N ILE A 512 -19.15 5.67 15.26
CA ILE A 512 -18.89 5.51 13.81
C ILE A 512 -20.16 5.49 12.96
N SER A 513 -21.35 5.27 13.54
CA SER A 513 -22.59 5.05 12.78
C SER A 513 -23.04 6.24 11.95
N LYS A 514 -22.69 7.46 12.37
CA LYS A 514 -23.10 8.72 11.71
C LYS A 514 -22.02 9.29 10.79
N LEU A 515 -20.93 8.59 10.59
CA LEU A 515 -19.86 9.06 9.71
C LEU A 515 -20.35 9.10 8.26
N LYS A 516 -20.15 10.26 7.61
CA LYS A 516 -20.45 10.48 6.20
C LYS A 516 -19.18 10.83 5.47
N GLN A 517 -19.00 10.36 4.23
CA GLN A 517 -17.81 10.62 3.42
C GLN A 517 -16.51 10.22 4.16
N VAL A 518 -16.37 8.94 4.40
CA VAL A 518 -15.24 8.37 5.14
C VAL A 518 -14.07 8.16 4.19
N THR A 519 -12.90 8.61 4.60
CA THR A 519 -11.65 8.45 3.82
C THR A 519 -11.07 7.05 4.01
N GLY A 520 -10.17 6.62 3.14
CA GLY A 520 -9.48 5.34 3.24
C GLY A 520 -8.75 5.17 4.58
N ARG A 521 -8.16 6.24 5.11
CA ARG A 521 -7.56 6.24 6.45
C ARG A 521 -8.58 5.95 7.54
N CYS A 522 -9.72 6.62 7.51
CA CYS A 522 -10.78 6.38 8.49
C CYS A 522 -11.34 4.96 8.41
N HIS A 523 -11.38 4.36 7.20
CA HIS A 523 -11.72 2.94 7.03
C HIS A 523 -10.73 2.06 7.81
N ARG A 524 -9.43 2.32 7.69
CA ARG A 524 -8.37 1.58 8.43
C ARG A 524 -8.49 1.78 9.94
N ASP A 525 -8.71 3.02 10.41
CA ASP A 525 -8.89 3.32 11.84
C ASP A 525 -10.07 2.56 12.46
N ILE A 526 -11.18 2.40 11.73
CA ILE A 526 -12.33 1.60 12.16
C ILE A 526 -12.00 0.10 12.14
N GLN A 527 -11.34 -0.35 11.07
CA GLN A 527 -10.96 -1.75 10.87
C GLN A 527 -10.10 -2.30 12.01
N GLN A 528 -9.19 -1.48 12.53
CA GLN A 528 -8.28 -1.84 13.60
C GLN A 528 -8.96 -2.31 14.90
N SER A 529 -10.18 -1.87 15.19
CA SER A 529 -10.81 -2.10 16.50
C SER A 529 -12.17 -2.79 16.43
N ILE A 530 -12.84 -2.77 15.29
CA ILE A 530 -14.27 -3.12 15.19
C ILE A 530 -14.56 -4.59 15.56
N ILE A 531 -13.66 -5.54 15.26
CA ILE A 531 -13.85 -6.96 15.61
C ILE A 531 -13.87 -7.13 17.12
N ALA A 532 -12.86 -6.62 17.83
CA ALA A 532 -12.78 -6.75 19.28
C ALA A 532 -13.90 -5.99 19.99
N LEU A 533 -14.35 -4.85 19.44
CA LEU A 533 -15.46 -4.07 19.97
C LEU A 533 -16.83 -4.74 19.79
N SER A 534 -17.04 -5.46 18.71
CA SER A 534 -18.29 -6.12 18.40
C SER A 534 -18.39 -7.56 18.94
N ALA A 535 -17.28 -8.10 19.42
CA ALA A 535 -17.23 -9.42 20.05
C ALA A 535 -18.27 -9.55 21.17
N ASP A 536 -18.86 -10.70 21.31
CA ASP A 536 -19.95 -11.04 22.25
C ASP A 536 -21.31 -10.30 22.00
N ALA A 537 -21.38 -9.29 21.14
CA ALA A 537 -22.59 -8.53 20.86
C ALA A 537 -23.35 -8.99 19.60
N MET A 538 -22.76 -9.87 18.82
CA MET A 538 -23.33 -10.39 17.59
C MET A 538 -23.58 -11.89 17.64
N PRO A 539 -24.54 -12.42 16.87
CA PRO A 539 -24.68 -13.87 16.67
C PRO A 539 -23.37 -14.50 16.17
N PRO A 540 -22.98 -15.67 16.69
CA PRO A 540 -21.69 -16.30 16.35
C PRO A 540 -21.44 -16.45 14.84
N GLY A 541 -22.41 -16.87 14.04
CA GLY A 541 -22.24 -17.04 12.61
C GLY A 541 -21.96 -15.73 11.85
N ILE A 542 -22.49 -14.59 12.31
CA ILE A 542 -22.15 -13.27 11.71
C ILE A 542 -20.72 -12.90 12.09
N MET A 543 -20.37 -13.08 13.39
CA MET A 543 -19.02 -12.77 13.87
C MET A 543 -17.98 -13.60 13.13
N THR A 544 -18.18 -14.91 12.99
CA THR A 544 -17.26 -15.78 12.23
C THR A 544 -17.12 -15.32 10.78
N SER A 545 -18.25 -14.97 10.10
CA SER A 545 -18.19 -14.49 8.71
C SER A 545 -17.37 -13.21 8.56
N VAL A 546 -17.61 -12.22 9.43
CA VAL A 546 -16.88 -10.93 9.36
C VAL A 546 -15.43 -11.10 9.78
N CYS A 547 -15.16 -11.92 10.80
CA CYS A 547 -13.80 -12.22 11.24
C CYS A 547 -12.98 -12.91 10.15
N ALA A 548 -13.60 -13.86 9.43
CA ALA A 548 -12.97 -14.52 8.29
C ALA A 548 -12.57 -13.55 7.17
N LEU A 549 -13.46 -12.61 6.81
CA LEU A 549 -13.12 -11.54 5.86
C LEU A 549 -12.03 -10.61 6.41
N MET A 550 -12.01 -10.33 7.70
CA MET A 550 -10.97 -9.53 8.32
C MET A 550 -9.61 -10.24 8.25
N HIS A 551 -9.54 -11.53 8.56
CA HIS A 551 -8.33 -12.34 8.38
C HIS A 551 -7.87 -12.31 6.91
N PHE A 552 -8.79 -12.55 5.99
CA PHE A 552 -8.52 -12.45 4.56
C PHE A 552 -7.90 -11.08 4.21
N CYS A 553 -8.53 -9.98 4.66
CA CYS A 553 -8.05 -8.62 4.39
C CYS A 553 -6.62 -8.37 4.88
N TYR A 554 -6.25 -8.85 6.07
CA TYR A 554 -4.90 -8.67 6.59
C TYR A 554 -3.88 -9.57 5.90
N LEU A 555 -4.21 -10.85 5.67
CA LEU A 555 -3.32 -11.81 5.02
C LEU A 555 -2.92 -11.37 3.61
N VAL A 556 -3.87 -10.90 2.80
CA VAL A 556 -3.60 -10.48 1.42
C VAL A 556 -2.75 -9.20 1.30
N GLN A 557 -2.61 -8.44 2.39
CA GLN A 557 -1.78 -7.24 2.44
C GLN A 557 -0.32 -7.52 2.82
N SER A 558 0.06 -8.79 2.98
CA SER A 558 1.46 -9.17 3.23
C SER A 558 2.33 -8.81 2.02
N PRO A 559 3.51 -8.21 2.24
CA PRO A 559 4.46 -7.95 1.15
C PRO A 559 5.23 -9.21 0.71
N CYS A 560 5.09 -10.30 1.45
CA CYS A 560 5.73 -11.58 1.18
C CYS A 560 4.73 -12.71 1.52
N ILE A 561 4.39 -13.54 0.56
CA ILE A 561 3.37 -14.59 0.69
C ILE A 561 3.93 -15.89 0.13
N ASP A 562 3.95 -16.93 0.96
CA ASP A 562 4.30 -18.29 0.56
C ASP A 562 3.04 -19.16 0.28
N ASP A 563 3.22 -20.38 -0.19
CA ASP A 563 2.11 -21.28 -0.49
C ASP A 563 1.28 -21.63 0.77
N ASN A 564 1.87 -21.62 1.99
CA ASN A 564 1.14 -21.80 3.23
C ASN A 564 0.22 -20.63 3.51
N ASN A 565 0.72 -19.40 3.33
CA ASN A 565 -0.08 -18.19 3.47
C ASN A 565 -1.17 -18.12 2.39
N LEU A 566 -0.91 -18.57 1.16
CA LEU A 566 -1.95 -18.71 0.12
C LEU A 566 -3.06 -19.66 0.55
N ALA A 567 -2.70 -20.77 1.19
CA ALA A 567 -3.70 -21.71 1.74
C ALA A 567 -4.52 -21.06 2.87
N ARG A 568 -3.90 -20.29 3.76
CA ARG A 568 -4.60 -19.52 4.81
C ARG A 568 -5.55 -18.47 4.22
N ILE A 569 -5.13 -17.76 3.16
CA ILE A 569 -5.98 -16.80 2.45
C ILE A 569 -7.22 -17.52 1.87
N SER A 570 -7.02 -18.65 1.20
CA SER A 570 -8.13 -19.45 0.67
C SER A 570 -9.06 -19.93 1.77
N ALA A 571 -8.52 -20.48 2.87
CA ALA A 571 -9.30 -20.98 4.00
C ALA A 571 -10.15 -19.88 4.66
N ALA A 572 -9.61 -18.66 4.79
CA ALA A 572 -10.36 -17.53 5.33
C ALA A 572 -11.54 -17.16 4.43
N LEU A 573 -11.35 -17.18 3.11
CA LEU A 573 -12.42 -16.89 2.16
C LEU A 573 -13.48 -18.02 2.15
N ASP A 574 -13.06 -19.26 2.25
CA ASP A 574 -13.96 -20.43 2.35
C ASP A 574 -14.79 -20.38 3.64
N GLU A 575 -14.19 -20.02 4.77
CA GLU A 575 -14.88 -19.82 6.05
C GLU A 575 -15.96 -18.73 5.96
N PHE A 576 -15.65 -17.59 5.30
CA PHE A 576 -16.65 -16.59 5.01
C PHE A 576 -17.81 -17.17 4.20
N HIS A 577 -17.53 -17.87 3.11
CA HIS A 577 -18.56 -18.45 2.25
C HIS A 577 -19.42 -19.50 2.97
N ALA A 578 -18.83 -20.27 3.87
CA ALA A 578 -19.56 -21.26 4.68
C ALA A 578 -20.54 -20.59 5.68
N ASN A 579 -20.19 -19.42 6.22
CA ASN A 579 -20.94 -18.76 7.29
C ASN A 579 -21.78 -17.56 6.84
N LYS A 580 -21.54 -17.00 5.65
CA LYS A 580 -22.15 -15.73 5.19
C LYS A 580 -23.68 -15.70 5.20
N HIS A 581 -24.35 -16.87 5.10
CA HIS A 581 -25.80 -16.93 5.16
C HIS A 581 -26.38 -16.45 6.50
N ALA A 582 -25.61 -16.52 7.59
CA ALA A 582 -26.02 -15.98 8.87
C ALA A 582 -26.35 -14.47 8.80
N ILE A 583 -25.63 -13.72 7.95
CA ILE A 583 -25.82 -12.28 7.72
C ILE A 583 -27.19 -12.02 7.09
N ILE A 584 -27.59 -12.84 6.10
CA ILE A 584 -28.90 -12.72 5.45
C ILE A 584 -30.02 -13.16 6.41
N THR A 585 -29.85 -14.30 7.08
CA THR A 585 -30.84 -14.87 8.00
C THR A 585 -31.16 -13.91 9.16
N ALA A 586 -30.16 -13.18 9.65
CA ALA A 586 -30.36 -12.19 10.68
C ALA A 586 -30.91 -10.84 10.15
N GLY A 587 -31.12 -10.70 8.83
CA GLY A 587 -31.64 -9.48 8.22
C GLY A 587 -30.71 -8.28 8.29
N VAL A 588 -29.42 -8.47 8.58
CA VAL A 588 -28.43 -7.38 8.70
C VAL A 588 -27.92 -6.90 7.36
N ARG A 589 -28.11 -7.66 6.28
CA ARG A 589 -27.87 -7.19 4.93
C ARG A 589 -29.08 -6.35 4.46
N GLN A 590 -28.92 -5.05 4.51
CA GLN A 590 -29.98 -4.09 4.20
C GLN A 590 -29.64 -3.18 3.03
N GLY A 591 -30.65 -2.75 2.31
CA GLY A 591 -30.59 -1.76 1.24
C GLY A 591 -31.14 -0.40 1.70
N LYS A 592 -31.40 0.49 0.74
CA LYS A 592 -31.97 1.81 1.03
C LYS A 592 -33.31 1.66 1.71
N GLY A 593 -33.55 2.42 2.80
CA GLY A 593 -34.77 2.39 3.59
C GLY A 593 -34.94 1.14 4.44
N ASN A 594 -33.82 0.54 4.88
CA ASN A 594 -33.76 -0.63 5.78
C ASN A 594 -34.48 -1.88 5.22
N THR A 595 -34.61 -1.99 3.90
CA THR A 595 -35.15 -3.18 3.27
C THR A 595 -34.14 -4.31 3.31
N THR A 596 -34.54 -5.48 3.82
CA THR A 596 -33.68 -6.67 3.83
C THR A 596 -33.39 -7.16 2.41
N ILE A 597 -32.15 -7.58 2.16
CA ILE A 597 -31.69 -8.16 0.90
C ILE A 597 -31.34 -9.63 1.15
N ASP A 598 -31.91 -10.51 0.34
CA ASP A 598 -31.85 -11.97 0.46
C ASP A 598 -30.83 -12.65 -0.47
N ASN A 599 -29.93 -11.87 -1.08
CA ASN A 599 -28.97 -12.38 -2.05
C ASN A 599 -27.59 -11.77 -1.88
N TRP A 600 -26.58 -12.36 -2.56
CA TRP A 600 -25.18 -11.96 -2.53
C TRP A 600 -24.75 -11.28 -3.84
N TYR A 601 -25.60 -10.46 -4.47
CA TYR A 601 -25.26 -9.77 -5.71
C TYR A 601 -24.37 -8.54 -5.47
N ILE A 602 -23.26 -8.75 -4.79
CA ILE A 602 -22.23 -7.74 -4.48
C ILE A 602 -21.08 -7.96 -5.45
N PRO A 603 -20.64 -6.94 -6.19
CA PRO A 603 -19.52 -7.09 -7.14
C PRO A 603 -18.19 -7.47 -6.49
N LYS A 604 -17.92 -6.98 -5.29
CA LYS A 604 -16.62 -7.06 -4.63
C LYS A 604 -16.17 -8.45 -4.14
N PRO A 605 -17.04 -9.39 -3.68
CA PRO A 605 -16.64 -10.77 -3.37
C PRO A 605 -16.13 -11.56 -4.56
N GLU A 606 -16.53 -11.22 -5.78
CA GLU A 606 -16.09 -11.95 -6.98
C GLU A 606 -14.59 -11.74 -7.26
N PRO A 607 -14.04 -10.51 -7.29
CA PRO A 607 -12.60 -10.31 -7.40
C PRO A 607 -11.77 -10.98 -6.30
N MET A 608 -12.32 -11.18 -5.09
CA MET A 608 -11.62 -11.89 -3.99
C MET A 608 -11.26 -13.33 -4.38
N GLN A 609 -12.12 -14.01 -5.15
CA GLN A 609 -11.84 -15.36 -5.69
C GLN A 609 -10.65 -15.37 -6.67
N ASN A 610 -10.28 -14.21 -7.21
CA ASN A 610 -9.17 -14.07 -8.15
C ASN A 610 -7.84 -13.69 -7.46
N ILE A 611 -7.82 -13.38 -6.16
CA ILE A 611 -6.63 -12.90 -5.46
C ILE A 611 -5.53 -13.96 -5.41
N VAL A 612 -5.81 -15.18 -4.97
CA VAL A 612 -4.81 -16.25 -4.89
C VAL A 612 -4.23 -16.58 -6.27
N PRO A 613 -5.03 -16.80 -7.32
CA PRO A 613 -4.51 -16.94 -8.68
C PRO A 613 -3.67 -15.74 -9.16
N SER A 614 -4.08 -14.51 -8.82
CA SER A 614 -3.35 -13.30 -9.17
C SER A 614 -2.00 -13.21 -8.46
N ILE A 615 -1.91 -13.58 -7.19
CA ILE A 615 -0.64 -13.60 -6.46
C ILE A 615 0.33 -14.59 -7.10
N ARG A 616 -0.13 -15.80 -7.44
CA ARG A 616 0.70 -16.78 -8.13
C ARG A 616 1.18 -16.31 -9.51
N SER A 617 0.32 -15.58 -10.20
CA SER A 617 0.61 -15.03 -11.52
C SER A 617 1.53 -13.80 -11.47
N SER A 618 1.19 -12.83 -10.63
CA SER A 618 1.75 -11.48 -10.73
C SER A 618 2.42 -10.96 -9.44
N GLY A 619 2.65 -11.84 -8.46
CA GLY A 619 3.18 -11.45 -7.15
C GLY A 619 2.13 -10.84 -6.22
N VAL A 620 2.57 -10.33 -5.05
CA VAL A 620 1.66 -9.84 -4.00
C VAL A 620 0.81 -8.66 -4.46
N ILE A 621 -0.42 -8.56 -3.95
CA ILE A 621 -1.35 -7.50 -4.37
C ILE A 621 -0.99 -6.11 -3.84
N SER A 622 -0.21 -6.03 -2.76
CA SER A 622 0.25 -4.75 -2.19
C SER A 622 1.05 -3.90 -3.20
N GLN A 623 1.74 -4.53 -4.14
CA GLN A 623 2.48 -3.83 -5.20
C GLN A 623 1.58 -3.13 -6.24
N TRP A 624 0.30 -3.49 -6.31
CA TRP A 624 -0.70 -2.93 -7.22
C TRP A 624 -1.65 -1.97 -6.51
N SER A 625 -1.28 -1.46 -5.31
CA SER A 625 -2.13 -0.53 -4.56
C SER A 625 -2.43 0.73 -5.36
N ALA A 626 -3.69 1.13 -5.36
CA ALA A 626 -4.13 2.40 -5.94
C ALA A 626 -3.71 3.61 -5.09
N ASP A 627 -3.21 3.43 -3.85
CA ASP A 627 -2.81 4.56 -2.98
C ASP A 627 -1.79 5.49 -3.66
N ALA A 628 -0.76 4.92 -4.32
CA ALA A 628 0.25 5.72 -5.03
C ALA A 628 -0.34 6.50 -6.21
N THR A 629 -1.27 5.91 -6.96
CA THR A 629 -1.91 6.56 -8.11
C THR A 629 -2.96 7.58 -7.68
N GLU A 630 -3.67 7.36 -6.58
CA GLU A 630 -4.55 8.35 -5.95
C GLU A 630 -3.76 9.58 -5.45
N HIS A 631 -2.58 9.34 -4.84
CA HIS A 631 -1.68 10.44 -4.48
C HIS A 631 -1.19 11.19 -5.73
N ALA A 632 -0.83 10.49 -6.80
CA ALA A 632 -0.43 11.11 -8.06
C ALA A 632 -1.57 11.97 -8.67
N HIS A 633 -2.85 11.65 -8.44
CA HIS A 633 -3.95 12.54 -8.82
C HIS A 633 -3.88 13.90 -8.12
N ILE A 634 -3.33 13.95 -6.91
CA ILE A 634 -3.15 15.21 -6.17
C ILE A 634 -1.98 15.98 -6.76
N THR A 635 -0.82 15.37 -6.88
CA THR A 635 0.42 16.05 -7.33
C THR A 635 0.39 16.41 -8.82
N GLU A 636 -0.12 15.50 -9.65
CA GLU A 636 -0.08 15.63 -11.10
C GLU A 636 -1.32 16.32 -11.70
N VAL A 637 -2.46 16.37 -10.97
CA VAL A 637 -3.70 16.92 -11.51
C VAL A 637 -4.27 18.03 -10.64
N LYS A 638 -4.57 17.74 -9.35
CA LYS A 638 -5.30 18.69 -8.51
C LYS A 638 -4.46 19.93 -8.17
N ASN A 639 -3.19 19.76 -7.77
CA ASN A 639 -2.29 20.85 -7.46
C ASN A 639 -1.94 21.70 -8.71
N PRO A 640 -1.55 21.12 -9.86
CA PRO A 640 -1.42 21.88 -11.10
C PRO A 640 -2.69 22.63 -11.48
N ALA A 641 -3.88 22.01 -11.37
CA ALA A 641 -5.16 22.63 -11.69
C ALA A 641 -5.47 23.84 -10.80
N ARG A 642 -5.17 23.77 -9.49
CA ARG A 642 -5.29 24.90 -8.55
C ARG A 642 -4.45 26.11 -8.98
N SER A 643 -3.33 25.86 -9.65
CA SER A 643 -2.43 26.91 -10.18
C SER A 643 -2.90 27.49 -11.53
N THR A 644 -4.03 27.02 -12.09
CA THR A 644 -4.61 27.51 -13.35
C THR A 644 -5.61 28.64 -13.12
N ASN A 645 -5.98 29.32 -14.20
CA ASN A 645 -7.08 30.31 -14.17
C ASN A 645 -8.47 29.68 -14.26
N ASN A 646 -8.56 28.36 -14.12
CA ASN A 646 -9.79 27.57 -14.22
C ASN A 646 -10.54 27.64 -15.56
N ASN A 647 -9.93 28.17 -16.59
CA ASN A 647 -10.48 28.21 -17.94
C ASN A 647 -9.58 27.40 -18.89
N ASN A 648 -10.12 26.35 -19.54
CA ASN A 648 -9.32 25.44 -20.35
C ASN A 648 -8.06 24.94 -19.62
N TYR A 649 -8.25 24.20 -18.54
CA TYR A 649 -7.22 23.84 -17.57
C TYR A 649 -6.21 22.78 -18.07
N ASP A 650 -6.59 21.85 -18.98
CA ASP A 650 -5.72 20.76 -19.43
C ASP A 650 -4.36 21.23 -19.99
N PRO A 651 -4.29 22.17 -20.96
CA PRO A 651 -3.00 22.67 -21.44
C PRO A 651 -2.22 23.47 -20.39
N GLN A 652 -2.89 24.00 -19.36
CA GLN A 652 -2.21 24.70 -18.28
C GLN A 652 -1.60 23.70 -17.28
N ILE A 653 -2.28 22.58 -17.01
CA ILE A 653 -1.74 21.46 -16.26
C ILE A 653 -0.51 20.92 -16.97
N CYS A 654 -0.59 20.63 -18.27
CA CYS A 654 0.54 20.12 -19.05
C CYS A 654 1.77 21.04 -18.98
N ARG A 655 1.57 22.38 -19.11
CA ARG A 655 2.68 23.35 -18.98
C ARG A 655 3.23 23.46 -17.57
N TYR A 656 2.40 23.31 -16.56
CA TYR A 656 2.86 23.31 -15.16
C TYR A 656 3.77 22.10 -14.92
N LEU A 657 3.31 20.91 -15.31
CA LEU A 657 4.06 19.66 -15.15
C LEU A 657 5.36 19.63 -15.96
N ASP A 658 5.35 20.11 -17.21
CA ASP A 658 6.56 20.23 -18.02
C ASP A 658 7.64 21.07 -17.32
N ARG A 659 7.24 22.16 -16.70
CA ARG A 659 8.16 23.03 -15.96
C ARG A 659 8.64 22.39 -14.67
N THR A 660 7.77 21.74 -13.91
CA THR A 660 8.14 21.02 -12.68
C THR A 660 9.11 19.88 -12.99
N ASP A 661 8.85 19.09 -14.04
CA ASP A 661 9.73 18.03 -14.51
C ASP A 661 11.12 18.56 -14.89
N LYS A 662 11.18 19.67 -15.64
CA LYS A 662 12.45 20.35 -15.98
C LYS A 662 13.23 20.80 -14.75
N CYS A 663 12.55 21.37 -13.76
CA CYS A 663 13.20 21.80 -12.52
C CYS A 663 13.75 20.61 -11.74
N ASN A 664 12.97 19.55 -11.55
CA ASN A 664 13.40 18.35 -10.83
C ASN A 664 14.60 17.67 -11.51
N ARG A 665 14.55 17.55 -12.86
CA ARG A 665 15.67 17.00 -13.64
C ARG A 665 16.92 17.86 -13.54
N PHE A 666 16.76 19.16 -13.54
CA PHE A 666 17.88 20.08 -13.38
C PHE A 666 18.50 19.99 -11.99
N ASP A 667 17.70 19.97 -10.92
CA ASP A 667 18.17 19.79 -9.55
C ASP A 667 18.98 18.49 -9.39
N LEU A 668 18.46 17.40 -9.92
CA LEU A 668 19.14 16.11 -9.88
C LEU A 668 20.47 16.17 -10.66
N ALA A 669 20.45 16.69 -11.88
CA ALA A 669 21.65 16.76 -12.72
C ALA A 669 22.77 17.60 -12.10
N ILE A 670 22.45 18.81 -11.61
CA ILE A 670 23.46 19.68 -10.99
C ILE A 670 23.96 19.08 -9.66
N GLY A 671 23.09 18.41 -8.89
CA GLY A 671 23.50 17.72 -7.68
C GLY A 671 24.53 16.61 -7.94
N LEU A 672 24.31 15.83 -9.00
CA LEU A 672 25.25 14.79 -9.44
C LEU A 672 26.56 15.39 -10.02
N LEU A 673 26.46 16.45 -10.83
CA LEU A 673 27.64 17.08 -11.46
C LEU A 673 28.50 17.86 -10.47
N ASP A 674 27.90 18.48 -9.46
CA ASP A 674 28.62 19.17 -8.37
C ASP A 674 29.24 18.21 -7.34
N GLY A 675 28.99 16.89 -7.45
CA GLY A 675 29.46 15.90 -6.50
C GLY A 675 28.81 16.00 -5.11
N LYS A 676 27.68 16.68 -5.00
CA LYS A 676 26.85 16.73 -3.78
C LYS A 676 25.98 15.50 -3.61
N LEU A 677 25.68 14.84 -4.71
CA LEU A 677 24.95 13.58 -4.77
C LEU A 677 25.81 12.55 -5.51
N SER A 678 25.80 11.30 -5.05
CA SER A 678 26.30 10.17 -5.81
C SER A 678 25.11 9.28 -6.21
N ILE A 679 25.25 8.52 -7.29
CA ILE A 679 24.17 7.62 -7.74
C ILE A 679 23.93 6.54 -6.69
N GLU A 680 24.97 6.08 -6.00
CA GLU A 680 24.88 5.08 -4.94
C GLU A 680 24.15 5.59 -3.69
N ASP A 681 24.23 6.91 -3.41
CA ASP A 681 23.63 7.55 -2.24
C ASP A 681 22.23 8.12 -2.51
N LEU A 682 21.72 7.98 -3.74
CA LEU A 682 20.37 8.43 -4.08
C LEU A 682 19.35 7.53 -3.39
N GLU A 683 18.85 7.99 -2.25
CA GLU A 683 17.71 7.40 -1.57
C GLU A 683 16.43 8.19 -1.86
N VAL A 684 15.31 7.47 -1.92
CA VAL A 684 14.00 8.12 -1.95
C VAL A 684 13.80 8.82 -0.61
N VAL A 685 13.90 10.15 -0.63
CA VAL A 685 13.74 10.99 0.56
C VAL A 685 12.40 10.69 1.21
N ARG A 686 12.41 10.46 2.53
CA ARG A 686 11.18 10.41 3.31
C ARG A 686 10.58 11.82 3.30
N GLU A 687 9.36 11.96 2.80
CA GLU A 687 8.67 13.24 2.80
C GLU A 687 8.51 13.72 4.24
N GLU A 688 9.19 14.82 4.59
CA GLU A 688 8.80 15.68 5.70
C GLU A 688 7.60 16.48 5.19
N HIS A 689 6.42 16.17 5.65
CA HIS A 689 5.21 16.91 5.27
C HIS A 689 5.25 18.31 5.89
N GLU A 690 5.82 19.25 5.16
CA GLU A 690 5.55 20.67 5.36
C GLU A 690 4.36 21.05 4.46
N GLY A 691 3.17 21.13 5.03
CA GLY A 691 2.02 21.65 4.31
C GLY A 691 0.70 21.49 5.04
N ASP A 692 -0.09 22.55 5.06
CA ASP A 692 -1.45 22.60 5.63
C ASP A 692 -2.50 21.73 4.91
N ASP A 693 -2.14 21.07 3.82
CA ASP A 693 -2.96 20.07 3.12
C ASP A 693 -2.47 18.66 3.51
N ILE A 694 -2.74 18.27 4.75
CA ILE A 694 -2.56 16.89 5.20
C ILE A 694 -3.47 16.03 4.34
N ASP A 695 -2.86 15.21 3.50
CA ASP A 695 -3.57 14.14 2.83
C ASP A 695 -4.21 13.27 3.91
N GLU A 696 -5.56 13.25 3.98
CA GLU A 696 -6.28 12.55 5.06
C GLU A 696 -5.94 11.05 5.11
N ASP A 697 -5.29 10.52 4.07
CA ASP A 697 -4.90 9.12 3.94
C ASP A 697 -3.47 8.81 4.39
N THR A 698 -2.61 9.80 4.62
CA THR A 698 -1.27 9.57 5.19
C THR A 698 -1.30 9.54 6.72
N ASP A 699 -0.45 8.71 7.33
CA ASP A 699 -0.29 8.71 8.79
C ASP A 699 0.36 10.04 9.23
N PRO A 700 -0.34 10.90 9.99
CA PRO A 700 0.16 12.24 10.35
C PRO A 700 1.29 12.19 11.38
N ARG A 701 1.67 10.98 11.88
CA ARG A 701 2.74 10.86 12.85
C ARG A 701 4.08 11.12 12.17
N PRO A 702 4.90 12.07 12.64
CA PRO A 702 6.24 12.26 12.11
C PRO A 702 7.03 10.96 12.34
N ILE A 703 7.65 10.44 11.29
CA ILE A 703 8.50 9.26 11.37
C ILE A 703 9.87 9.71 11.89
N THR A 704 9.99 9.81 13.21
CA THR A 704 11.31 9.97 13.84
C THR A 704 12.00 8.61 13.83
N ASP A 705 13.23 8.56 13.32
CA ASP A 705 14.02 7.32 13.28
C ASP A 705 14.82 7.14 14.57
N TYR A 706 14.21 6.44 15.53
CA TYR A 706 14.87 6.12 16.81
C TYR A 706 15.98 5.07 16.68
N PHE A 707 15.98 4.25 15.63
CA PHE A 707 17.09 3.32 15.36
C PHE A 707 18.37 4.09 15.01
N THR A 708 18.27 5.06 14.12
CA THR A 708 19.43 5.92 13.77
C THR A 708 19.89 6.75 14.96
N ILE A 709 18.96 7.31 15.76
CA ILE A 709 19.30 8.04 16.97
C ILE A 709 20.03 7.14 17.98
N ALA A 710 19.56 5.92 18.19
CA ALA A 710 20.17 4.96 19.11
C ALA A 710 21.58 4.55 18.65
N LYS A 711 21.78 4.24 17.36
CA LYS A 711 23.10 3.94 16.79
C LYS A 711 24.08 5.09 16.97
N THR A 712 23.64 6.33 16.67
CA THR A 712 24.47 7.54 16.84
C THR A 712 24.91 7.73 18.29
N LEU A 713 24.02 7.49 19.26
CA LEU A 713 24.34 7.62 20.69
C LEU A 713 25.30 6.51 21.15
N GLN A 714 25.15 5.29 20.66
CA GLN A 714 26.09 4.20 20.95
C GLN A 714 27.51 4.51 20.45
N HIS A 715 27.65 5.06 19.25
CA HIS A 715 28.97 5.44 18.71
C HIS A 715 29.63 6.58 19.49
N LYS A 716 28.88 7.55 19.98
CA LYS A 716 29.40 8.66 20.80
C LYS A 716 29.87 8.23 22.19
N LYS A 717 29.42 7.06 22.68
CA LYS A 717 29.74 6.56 24.05
C LYS A 717 31.16 5.96 24.14
N ALA A 718 31.80 5.63 23.05
CA ALA A 718 33.11 4.98 23.03
C ALA A 718 34.29 5.89 23.51
N GLY A 719 34.12 6.65 24.59
CA GLY A 719 35.23 7.51 25.14
C GLY A 719 34.89 8.34 26.37
N SER A 720 33.64 8.35 26.88
CA SER A 720 33.22 9.17 28.02
C SER A 720 32.60 8.31 29.13
N LYS A 721 32.54 8.86 30.35
CA LYS A 721 31.86 8.21 31.50
C LYS A 721 30.46 7.70 31.08
N PRO A 722 30.04 6.50 31.51
CA PRO A 722 28.77 5.93 31.14
C PRO A 722 27.60 6.83 31.58
N ILE A 723 26.98 7.50 30.62
CA ILE A 723 25.67 8.12 30.81
C ILE A 723 24.64 7.09 30.35
N PRO A 724 23.53 6.84 31.10
CA PRO A 724 22.50 5.91 30.65
C PRO A 724 21.98 6.31 29.28
N LEU A 725 22.05 5.36 28.34
CA LEU A 725 21.53 5.56 26.99
C LEU A 725 20.01 5.62 27.07
N ARG A 726 19.43 6.75 26.66
CA ARG A 726 17.99 6.97 26.59
C ARG A 726 17.35 6.49 25.31
N SER A 727 18.15 6.24 24.31
CA SER A 727 17.74 5.58 23.08
C SER A 727 18.66 4.39 22.86
N PHE A 728 18.08 3.21 22.71
CA PHE A 728 18.80 1.97 22.53
C PHE A 728 17.96 0.96 21.76
N ILE A 729 18.62 -0.02 21.14
CA ILE A 729 18.01 -1.04 20.30
C ILE A 729 18.10 -2.38 21.02
N VAL A 730 16.99 -3.11 21.02
CA VAL A 730 16.93 -4.50 21.49
C VAL A 730 16.21 -5.35 20.44
N GLY A 731 16.95 -6.20 19.76
CA GLY A 731 16.42 -6.99 18.65
C GLY A 731 15.85 -6.08 17.55
N ARG A 732 14.59 -6.22 17.25
CA ARG A 732 13.86 -5.45 16.22
C ARG A 732 13.07 -4.26 16.78
N THR A 733 13.37 -3.83 18.02
CA THR A 733 12.68 -2.72 18.69
C THR A 733 13.68 -1.66 19.14
N ALA A 734 13.45 -0.40 18.80
CA ALA A 734 14.12 0.76 19.34
C ALA A 734 13.26 1.38 20.45
N LEU A 735 13.90 1.72 21.57
CA LEU A 735 13.27 2.35 22.73
C LEU A 735 13.85 3.75 22.91
N HIS A 736 12.99 4.71 23.23
CA HIS A 736 13.41 6.10 23.45
C HIS A 736 12.69 6.73 24.65
N LEU A 737 13.46 7.30 25.56
CA LEU A 737 13.02 8.07 26.71
C LEU A 737 13.41 9.53 26.56
N ALA A 738 12.53 10.44 26.91
CA ALA A 738 12.80 11.87 26.89
C ALA A 738 14.03 12.23 27.75
N TYR A 739 14.73 13.29 27.35
CA TYR A 739 15.93 13.76 28.08
C TYR A 739 15.60 14.12 29.51
N ASP A 740 14.56 14.90 29.76
CA ASP A 740 14.11 15.28 31.06
C ASP A 740 13.09 14.28 31.61
N PRO A 741 13.30 13.76 32.83
CA PRO A 741 12.28 12.98 33.51
C PRO A 741 11.09 13.86 33.83
N SER A 742 9.89 13.27 33.85
CA SER A 742 8.66 13.96 34.29
C SER A 742 8.74 14.40 35.74
N ILE A 743 9.45 13.62 36.57
CA ILE A 743 9.78 13.98 37.95
C ILE A 743 11.27 13.69 38.15
N ARG A 744 12.03 14.75 38.50
CA ARG A 744 13.50 14.65 38.62
C ARG A 744 13.97 13.99 39.88
N ASN A 745 13.22 14.11 40.99
CA ASN A 745 13.65 13.64 42.33
C ASN A 745 12.42 13.43 43.20
N ILE A 746 12.09 12.19 43.51
CA ILE A 746 10.96 11.83 44.36
C ILE A 746 11.27 10.59 45.21
N GLY A 747 10.80 10.52 46.44
CA GLY A 747 10.98 9.36 47.28
C GLY A 747 10.15 8.16 46.86
N VAL A 748 10.68 6.92 47.05
CA VAL A 748 10.04 5.66 46.63
C VAL A 748 8.60 5.56 47.17
N ASP A 749 8.37 5.86 48.46
CA ASP A 749 7.04 5.73 49.08
C ASP A 749 6.04 6.76 48.54
N LYS A 750 6.53 7.97 48.16
CA LYS A 750 5.70 8.98 47.51
C LYS A 750 5.27 8.54 46.11
N VAL A 751 6.17 7.89 45.40
CA VAL A 751 5.83 7.30 44.08
C VAL A 751 4.82 6.17 44.27
N ALA A 752 5.02 5.29 45.26
CA ALA A 752 4.09 4.19 45.55
C ALA A 752 2.65 4.71 45.82
N VAL A 753 2.51 5.78 46.58
CA VAL A 753 1.21 6.43 46.82
C VAL A 753 0.67 7.10 45.55
N MET A 754 1.49 7.87 44.84
CA MET A 754 1.10 8.62 43.63
C MET A 754 0.58 7.70 42.52
N PHE A 755 1.20 6.56 42.33
CA PHE A 755 0.84 5.59 41.25
C PHE A 755 -0.08 4.48 41.74
N ASN A 756 -0.48 4.50 43.03
CA ASN A 756 -1.26 3.46 43.68
C ASN A 756 -0.62 2.06 43.54
N LEU A 757 0.66 1.96 43.91
CA LEU A 757 1.50 0.76 43.84
C LEU A 757 2.02 0.42 45.27
N PRO A 758 1.19 -0.12 46.17
CA PRO A 758 1.54 -0.34 47.55
C PRO A 758 2.71 -1.35 47.75
N ASP A 759 2.95 -2.20 46.76
CA ASP A 759 4.05 -3.17 46.80
C ASP A 759 5.30 -2.72 46.01
N LEU A 760 5.44 -1.44 45.67
CA LEU A 760 6.57 -0.93 44.88
C LEU A 760 7.89 -1.15 45.60
N ARG A 761 7.98 -0.85 46.87
CA ARG A 761 9.21 -1.05 47.67
C ARG A 761 9.63 -2.52 47.78
N PRO A 762 8.74 -3.48 48.13
CA PRO A 762 9.04 -4.89 48.05
C PRO A 762 9.44 -5.38 46.67
N ALA A 763 8.82 -4.85 45.62
CA ALA A 763 9.13 -5.20 44.22
C ALA A 763 10.55 -4.77 43.82
N LEU A 764 10.97 -3.57 44.25
CA LEU A 764 12.31 -3.07 44.02
C LEU A 764 13.35 -3.91 44.77
N ALA A 765 13.07 -4.30 46.03
CA ALA A 765 13.98 -5.15 46.80
C ALA A 765 14.11 -6.56 46.17
N ASP A 766 13.00 -7.17 45.75
CA ASP A 766 13.03 -8.45 45.04
C ASP A 766 13.84 -8.36 43.73
N PHE A 767 13.67 -7.26 42.98
CA PHE A 767 14.44 -7.01 41.76
C PHE A 767 15.94 -6.90 42.02
N LEU A 768 16.36 -6.12 43.03
CA LEU A 768 17.77 -5.97 43.43
C LEU A 768 18.39 -7.30 43.85
N HIS A 769 17.68 -8.08 44.66
CA HIS A 769 18.15 -9.40 45.06
C HIS A 769 18.31 -10.35 43.87
N HIS A 770 17.41 -10.29 42.89
CA HIS A 770 17.53 -11.09 41.70
C HIS A 770 18.73 -10.68 40.85
N GLU A 771 19.00 -9.39 40.68
CA GLU A 771 20.17 -8.86 39.96
C GLU A 771 21.49 -9.31 40.62
N GLU A 772 21.54 -9.36 41.98
CA GLU A 772 22.72 -9.80 42.70
C GLU A 772 22.97 -11.31 42.63
N THR A 773 21.92 -12.12 42.43
CA THR A 773 21.99 -13.58 42.53
C THR A 773 21.95 -14.29 41.19
N SER A 774 21.49 -13.64 40.13
CA SER A 774 21.24 -14.27 38.82
C SER A 774 22.12 -13.65 37.76
N GLU A 775 23.17 -14.30 37.34
CA GLU A 775 24.00 -13.89 36.23
C GLU A 775 23.18 -13.76 34.93
N HIS A 776 22.86 -12.54 34.53
CA HIS A 776 22.28 -12.14 33.20
C HIS A 776 21.04 -12.93 32.72
N ARG A 777 20.25 -13.50 33.59
CA ARG A 777 18.96 -14.12 33.23
C ARG A 777 17.85 -13.09 33.16
N LEU A 778 16.90 -13.29 32.19
CA LEU A 778 15.71 -12.44 32.12
C LEU A 778 14.93 -12.48 33.44
N HIS A 779 14.44 -11.34 33.89
CA HIS A 779 13.57 -11.23 35.03
C HIS A 779 12.24 -11.93 34.71
N ALA A 780 11.98 -13.04 35.42
CA ALA A 780 10.71 -13.73 35.31
C ALA A 780 9.67 -13.07 36.20
N ILE A 781 8.59 -12.58 35.62
CA ILE A 781 7.45 -12.06 36.36
C ILE A 781 6.65 -13.24 36.90
N SER A 782 7.02 -13.76 38.04
CA SER A 782 6.23 -14.83 38.69
C SER A 782 6.66 -15.05 40.14
N GLY A 783 5.70 -15.53 40.91
CA GLY A 783 5.94 -15.95 42.30
C GLY A 783 5.48 -14.96 43.37
N PRO A 784 5.53 -15.39 44.64
CA PRO A 784 5.18 -14.54 45.80
C PRO A 784 6.26 -13.47 45.99
N ARG A 785 5.87 -12.32 46.53
CA ARG A 785 6.83 -11.36 47.07
C ARG A 785 7.68 -11.99 48.17
N ARG A 786 9.00 -11.84 48.10
CA ARG A 786 9.96 -12.33 49.07
C ARG A 786 10.29 -11.24 50.08
N ALA A 787 10.44 -10.00 49.59
CA ALA A 787 10.71 -8.85 50.45
C ALA A 787 9.46 -8.32 51.13
N GLY A 788 9.62 -7.83 52.35
CA GLY A 788 8.55 -7.21 53.15
C GLY A 788 8.33 -5.73 52.80
N PRO A 789 7.26 -5.09 53.34
CA PRO A 789 6.94 -3.70 53.07
C PRO A 789 8.03 -2.71 53.51
N GLU A 790 8.79 -3.06 54.56
CA GLU A 790 9.87 -2.25 55.12
C GLU A 790 11.27 -2.65 54.56
N ALA A 791 11.32 -3.31 53.41
CA ALA A 791 12.59 -3.75 52.85
C ALA A 791 13.55 -2.56 52.66
N GLU A 792 14.78 -2.73 53.06
CA GLU A 792 15.83 -1.73 52.84
C GLU A 792 16.21 -1.68 51.38
N LEU A 793 16.33 -0.46 50.85
CA LEU A 793 16.81 -0.20 49.50
C LEU A 793 18.13 0.56 49.55
N GLN A 794 19.00 0.28 48.62
CA GLN A 794 20.28 0.97 48.48
C GLN A 794 20.09 2.44 48.05
N PHE A 795 18.88 2.85 47.68
CA PHE A 795 18.48 4.20 47.26
C PHE A 795 17.11 4.56 47.83
N ASP A 796 16.86 5.88 48.01
CA ASP A 796 15.58 6.37 48.51
C ASP A 796 14.83 7.23 47.48
N LYS A 797 15.50 7.66 46.40
CA LYS A 797 14.99 8.61 45.41
C LYS A 797 15.00 8.04 44.00
N LEU A 798 14.01 8.47 43.23
CA LEU A 798 13.77 8.02 41.86
C LEU A 798 13.64 9.21 40.91
N GLN A 799 14.06 9.02 39.68
CA GLN A 799 13.58 9.78 38.53
C GLN A 799 12.43 8.99 37.88
N VAL A 800 11.41 9.69 37.43
CA VAL A 800 10.20 9.07 36.86
C VAL A 800 9.91 9.66 35.49
N TRP A 801 9.58 8.82 34.54
CA TRP A 801 9.08 9.17 33.20
C TRP A 801 7.64 8.73 33.05
N PHE A 802 6.79 9.58 32.44
CA PHE A 802 5.38 9.27 32.18
C PHE A 802 5.13 8.67 30.81
N LYS A 803 6.16 8.65 29.98
CA LYS A 803 6.05 8.17 28.59
C LYS A 803 7.35 7.50 28.12
N ILE A 804 7.18 6.51 27.23
CA ILE A 804 8.27 5.91 26.46
C ILE A 804 7.81 5.74 25.02
N CYS A 805 8.70 5.98 24.05
CA CYS A 805 8.45 5.68 22.64
C CYS A 805 9.07 4.32 22.30
N LEU A 806 8.29 3.46 21.66
CA LEU A 806 8.73 2.21 21.07
C LEU A 806 8.58 2.31 19.55
N GLN A 807 9.60 1.87 18.84
CA GLN A 807 9.59 1.79 17.37
C GLN A 807 10.02 0.40 16.95
N GLU A 808 9.26 -0.23 16.09
CA GLU A 808 9.53 -1.57 15.60
C GLU A 808 9.97 -1.56 14.14
N MET A 809 10.74 -2.55 13.75
CA MET A 809 10.90 -2.89 12.34
C MET A 809 9.64 -3.60 11.82
N GLU A 810 9.34 -3.47 10.55
CA GLU A 810 8.21 -4.20 9.93
C GLU A 810 8.41 -5.71 10.05
N PHE A 811 7.32 -6.44 10.25
CA PHE A 811 7.36 -7.90 10.46
C PHE A 811 8.10 -8.63 9.33
N HIS A 812 7.80 -8.31 8.08
CA HIS A 812 8.37 -8.95 6.89
C HIS A 812 9.66 -8.30 6.38
N ASP A 813 10.01 -7.08 6.83
CA ASP A 813 11.19 -6.36 6.37
C ASP A 813 11.89 -5.65 7.53
N ALA A 814 13.02 -6.21 7.96
CA ALA A 814 13.81 -5.65 9.06
C ALA A 814 14.56 -4.35 8.69
N HIS A 815 14.57 -3.94 7.42
CA HIS A 815 15.16 -2.67 6.99
C HIS A 815 14.15 -1.52 7.01
N ARG A 816 12.86 -1.83 7.13
CA ARG A 816 11.81 -0.82 7.25
C ARG A 816 11.36 -0.67 8.69
N ILE A 817 11.17 0.57 9.09
CA ILE A 817 10.71 0.93 10.44
C ILE A 817 9.26 1.37 10.41
N CYS A 818 8.50 0.92 11.39
CA CYS A 818 7.15 1.41 11.64
C CYS A 818 7.19 2.80 12.30
N PRO A 819 6.12 3.59 12.20
CA PRO A 819 5.98 4.79 13.03
C PRO A 819 6.07 4.46 14.52
N ALA A 820 6.82 5.28 15.26
CA ALA A 820 6.99 5.08 16.69
C ALA A 820 5.66 5.24 17.45
N GLN A 821 5.40 4.36 18.42
CA GLN A 821 4.27 4.46 19.30
C GLN A 821 4.70 4.98 20.66
N THR A 822 3.94 5.94 21.20
CA THR A 822 4.15 6.48 22.55
C THR A 822 3.28 5.73 23.53
N LEU A 823 3.89 5.05 24.50
CA LEU A 823 3.21 4.41 25.63
C LEU A 823 3.17 5.35 26.82
N ASN A 824 2.01 5.48 27.43
CA ASN A 824 1.78 6.31 28.61
C ASN A 824 1.84 5.45 29.89
N CYS A 825 2.45 6.00 30.94
CA CYS A 825 2.42 5.48 32.29
C CYS A 825 2.34 6.68 33.28
N ALA A 826 1.27 7.46 33.13
CA ALA A 826 1.06 8.68 33.90
C ALA A 826 0.16 8.43 35.14
N PRO A 827 0.48 8.99 36.29
CA PRO A 827 -0.32 8.86 37.51
C PRO A 827 -1.69 9.54 37.37
N PRO A 828 -2.60 9.31 38.30
CA PRO A 828 -3.91 9.96 38.32
C PRO A 828 -3.80 11.48 38.16
N SER A 829 -4.50 12.01 37.14
CA SER A 829 -4.54 13.44 36.83
C SER A 829 -5.73 13.80 35.96
N GLY A 830 -6.36 14.94 36.18
CA GLY A 830 -7.49 15.42 35.38
C GLY A 830 -8.61 14.37 35.24
N PRO A 831 -9.05 14.01 34.01
CA PRO A 831 -10.09 13.01 33.80
C PRO A 831 -9.63 11.58 34.10
N TRP A 832 -8.32 11.33 34.13
CA TRP A 832 -7.70 10.04 34.42
C TRP A 832 -7.62 9.79 35.93
N THR A 833 -8.73 9.50 36.57
CA THR A 833 -8.80 9.31 38.04
C THR A 833 -7.97 8.14 38.55
N SER A 834 -7.73 7.13 37.68
CA SER A 834 -6.90 5.96 37.99
C SER A 834 -5.52 5.99 37.33
N GLY A 835 -5.20 7.06 36.58
CA GLY A 835 -4.00 7.19 35.78
C GLY A 835 -4.20 6.68 34.33
N CYS A 836 -3.26 7.00 33.44
CA CYS A 836 -3.25 6.57 32.06
C CYS A 836 -2.10 5.57 31.83
N TYR A 837 -2.42 4.31 31.56
CA TYR A 837 -1.47 3.22 31.49
C TYR A 837 -1.71 2.36 30.25
N ASP A 838 -0.75 2.37 29.34
CA ASP A 838 -0.81 1.56 28.12
C ASP A 838 -0.25 0.15 28.35
N THR A 839 -0.49 -0.73 27.40
CA THR A 839 -0.13 -2.15 27.49
C THR A 839 1.00 -2.49 26.51
N VAL A 840 1.82 -3.47 26.89
CA VAL A 840 3.06 -3.81 26.19
C VAL A 840 3.33 -5.32 26.24
N ILE A 841 3.95 -5.84 25.21
CA ILE A 841 4.53 -7.18 25.17
C ILE A 841 5.92 -7.13 25.80
N ILE A 842 6.19 -8.08 26.68
CA ILE A 842 7.45 -8.24 27.37
C ILE A 842 8.07 -9.60 27.06
N GLN A 843 9.36 -9.64 26.93
CA GLN A 843 10.10 -10.89 26.76
C GLN A 843 10.28 -11.56 28.12
N THR A 844 9.91 -12.85 28.20
CA THR A 844 10.07 -13.68 29.41
C THR A 844 11.04 -14.84 29.22
N ASN A 845 11.41 -15.15 27.96
CA ASN A 845 12.38 -16.18 27.62
C ASN A 845 13.40 -15.65 26.60
N ALA A 846 14.68 -15.67 26.97
CA ALA A 846 15.76 -15.17 26.12
C ALA A 846 15.97 -16.00 24.82
N GLY A 847 15.56 -17.26 24.81
CA GLY A 847 15.68 -18.15 23.66
C GLY A 847 14.61 -17.89 22.56
N GLN A 848 13.63 -17.03 22.82
CA GLN A 848 12.53 -16.73 21.91
C GLN A 848 12.63 -15.27 21.47
N SER A 849 12.59 -15.03 20.15
CA SER A 849 12.73 -13.68 19.59
C SER A 849 11.39 -13.10 19.13
N TRP A 850 11.13 -11.85 19.49
CA TRP A 850 10.02 -11.06 18.96
C TRP A 850 10.41 -10.48 17.58
N PRO A 851 9.48 -10.40 16.61
CA PRO A 851 8.05 -10.83 16.62
C PRO A 851 7.80 -12.28 16.16
N THR A 852 8.81 -13.00 15.70
CA THR A 852 8.68 -14.29 15.01
C THR A 852 8.11 -15.42 15.88
N CYS A 853 8.34 -15.38 17.18
CA CYS A 853 7.82 -16.40 18.11
C CYS A 853 6.45 -16.04 18.71
N GLY A 854 5.85 -14.92 18.32
CA GLY A 854 4.56 -14.48 18.83
C GLY A 854 4.52 -14.44 20.37
N LEU A 855 3.49 -15.04 20.97
CA LEU A 855 3.33 -15.12 22.43
C LEU A 855 4.24 -16.17 23.09
N SER A 856 4.90 -17.05 22.32
CA SER A 856 5.83 -18.00 22.88
C SER A 856 7.05 -17.28 23.47
N GLY A 857 7.29 -17.45 24.76
CA GLY A 857 8.36 -16.77 25.50
C GLY A 857 8.12 -15.27 25.74
N HIS A 858 6.89 -14.80 25.54
CA HIS A 858 6.46 -13.43 25.77
C HIS A 858 5.21 -13.39 26.65
N SER A 859 4.96 -12.25 27.26
CA SER A 859 3.78 -12.02 28.09
C SER A 859 3.23 -10.61 27.83
N VAL A 860 1.96 -10.40 28.17
CA VAL A 860 1.31 -9.08 28.08
C VAL A 860 1.25 -8.47 29.47
N ALA A 861 1.60 -7.19 29.57
CA ALA A 861 1.56 -6.45 30.82
C ALA A 861 1.11 -5.00 30.60
N GLN A 862 0.54 -4.39 31.65
CA GLN A 862 0.25 -2.97 31.70
C GLN A 862 1.47 -2.24 32.27
N LEU A 863 1.97 -1.24 31.54
CA LEU A 863 3.08 -0.39 31.97
C LEU A 863 2.58 0.63 32.99
N ARG A 864 2.98 0.47 34.27
CA ARG A 864 2.48 1.28 35.34
C ARG A 864 3.44 2.40 35.74
N LEU A 865 4.76 2.18 35.61
CA LEU A 865 5.75 3.13 36.08
C LEU A 865 7.07 2.91 35.34
N LEU A 866 7.73 4.00 34.95
CA LEU A 866 9.08 4.02 34.39
C LEU A 866 9.99 4.83 35.29
N ILE A 867 11.06 4.24 35.79
CA ILE A 867 11.95 4.86 36.77
C ILE A 867 13.41 4.61 36.50
N ARG A 868 14.22 5.44 37.05
CA ARG A 868 15.64 5.27 37.27
C ARG A 868 15.95 5.63 38.72
N PRO A 869 16.53 4.71 39.51
CA PRO A 869 16.98 5.02 40.85
C PRO A 869 18.11 6.06 40.87
N ILE A 870 18.13 6.89 41.88
CA ILE A 870 19.19 7.85 42.13
C ILE A 870 20.04 7.31 43.30
N GLY A 871 21.27 6.92 42.98
CA GLY A 871 22.20 6.36 43.94
C GLY A 871 22.71 7.38 44.96
N LYS A 872 23.19 6.90 46.10
CA LYS A 872 23.93 7.72 47.08
C LYS A 872 25.32 8.01 46.51
N SER A 873 25.79 9.24 46.61
CA SER A 873 27.10 9.66 46.14
C SER A 873 28.22 8.77 46.73
N GLY A 874 28.99 8.09 45.87
CA GLY A 874 30.17 7.32 46.27
C GLY A 874 30.01 5.79 46.25
N THR A 875 28.83 5.23 45.97
CA THR A 875 28.65 3.78 45.77
C THR A 875 28.59 3.44 44.29
N PRO A 876 29.45 2.56 43.77
CA PRO A 876 29.33 2.07 42.38
C PRO A 876 28.16 1.11 42.31
N TRP A 877 27.25 1.35 41.37
CA TRP A 877 26.07 0.55 41.09
C TRP A 877 26.26 -0.21 39.76
N SER A 878 26.10 -1.50 39.74
CA SER A 878 26.18 -2.29 38.54
C SER A 878 25.04 -2.03 37.53
N TRP A 879 23.96 -1.39 38.00
CA TRP A 879 22.75 -1.10 37.25
C TRP A 879 22.37 0.40 37.21
N GLU A 880 23.31 1.30 37.52
CA GLU A 880 23.15 2.76 37.52
C GLU A 880 22.75 3.29 36.11
N ASP A 881 23.07 2.55 35.07
CA ASP A 881 22.82 2.86 33.67
C ASP A 881 21.53 2.23 33.13
N GLN A 882 20.70 1.60 33.96
CA GLN A 882 19.50 0.92 33.54
C GLN A 882 18.23 1.70 33.90
N PHE A 883 17.32 1.79 32.93
CA PHE A 883 15.93 2.15 33.18
C PHE A 883 15.15 0.89 33.53
N ILE A 884 14.29 0.98 34.52
CA ILE A 884 13.45 -0.12 34.99
C ILE A 884 11.98 0.28 34.95
N ALA A 885 11.13 -0.71 34.72
CA ALA A 885 9.69 -0.53 34.60
C ALA A 885 8.96 -1.39 35.63
N TYR A 886 7.96 -0.81 36.33
CA TYR A 886 7.00 -1.58 37.07
C TYR A 886 5.82 -1.90 36.17
N LEU A 887 5.49 -3.18 36.06
CA LEU A 887 4.46 -3.73 35.18
C LEU A 887 3.43 -4.52 35.99
N GLN A 888 2.17 -4.50 35.53
CA GLN A 888 1.13 -5.42 36.02
C GLN A 888 0.74 -6.41 34.92
N ARG A 889 0.92 -7.68 35.17
CA ARG A 889 0.77 -8.78 34.21
C ARG A 889 -0.68 -9.12 33.93
N PHE A 890 -0.94 -9.64 32.71
CA PHE A 890 -2.18 -10.32 32.34
C PHE A 890 -1.95 -11.82 32.14
N ASP A 891 -2.92 -12.63 32.54
CA ASP A 891 -3.01 -14.05 32.20
C ASP A 891 -3.75 -14.16 30.87
N ILE A 892 -3.16 -14.87 29.92
CA ILE A 892 -3.67 -15.07 28.57
C ILE A 892 -4.37 -16.43 28.52
N SER A 893 -5.58 -16.52 27.93
CA SER A 893 -6.27 -17.79 27.71
C SER A 893 -5.43 -18.73 26.86
N SER A 894 -5.38 -20.01 27.21
CA SER A 894 -4.66 -21.02 26.43
C SER A 894 -5.26 -21.22 25.04
N GLU A 895 -6.58 -21.07 24.94
CA GLU A 895 -7.33 -21.22 23.69
C GLU A 895 -7.84 -19.84 23.23
N ARG A 896 -7.89 -19.68 21.92
CA ARG A 896 -8.53 -18.54 21.27
C ARG A 896 -10.05 -18.70 21.29
N ASP A 897 -10.78 -17.62 21.30
CA ASP A 897 -12.22 -17.63 21.10
C ASP A 897 -12.54 -18.19 19.68
N PRO A 898 -13.44 -19.19 19.59
CA PRO A 898 -13.68 -19.89 18.31
C PRO A 898 -14.31 -18.99 17.23
N THR A 899 -14.97 -17.90 17.60
CA THR A 899 -15.67 -17.01 16.66
C THR A 899 -14.81 -15.83 16.21
N THR A 900 -14.03 -15.26 17.12
CA THR A 900 -13.19 -14.08 16.86
C THR A 900 -11.74 -14.41 16.63
N GLN A 901 -11.29 -15.61 17.01
CA GLN A 901 -9.89 -16.05 17.03
C GLN A 901 -8.98 -15.20 17.95
N LEU A 902 -9.56 -14.32 18.79
CA LEU A 902 -8.84 -13.50 19.75
C LEU A 902 -8.59 -14.26 21.05
N HIS A 903 -7.48 -13.95 21.73
CA HIS A 903 -7.25 -14.42 23.09
C HIS A 903 -7.98 -13.52 24.10
N VAL A 904 -8.51 -14.15 25.15
CA VAL A 904 -9.06 -13.45 26.31
C VAL A 904 -7.95 -13.25 27.34
N LEU A 905 -7.81 -12.04 27.85
CA LEU A 905 -6.86 -11.68 28.90
C LEU A 905 -7.57 -11.30 30.19
N ARG A 906 -6.98 -11.71 31.31
CA ARG A 906 -7.41 -11.33 32.66
C ARG A 906 -6.25 -10.76 33.44
N ARG A 907 -6.52 -9.78 34.32
CA ARG A 907 -5.48 -9.27 35.21
C ARG A 907 -4.99 -10.38 36.15
N SER A 908 -3.70 -10.68 36.11
CA SER A 908 -3.08 -11.64 37.01
C SER A 908 -3.17 -11.16 38.47
N LYS A 909 -3.56 -12.03 39.39
CA LYS A 909 -3.68 -11.73 40.79
C LYS A 909 -2.83 -12.67 41.62
N ARG A 910 -2.27 -12.15 42.69
CA ARG A 910 -1.61 -12.92 43.74
C ARG A 910 -2.65 -13.62 44.62
N SER A 911 -2.20 -14.58 45.44
CA SER A 911 -3.08 -15.33 46.36
C SER A 911 -3.84 -14.42 47.35
N ASN A 912 -3.34 -13.23 47.66
CA ASN A 912 -3.98 -12.26 48.52
C ASN A 912 -4.97 -11.34 47.78
N GLY A 913 -5.21 -11.59 46.47
CA GLY A 913 -6.12 -10.81 45.65
C GLY A 913 -5.51 -9.54 45.01
N SER A 914 -4.30 -9.14 45.41
CA SER A 914 -3.59 -8.01 44.79
C SER A 914 -3.16 -8.31 43.36
N ARG A 915 -3.07 -7.28 42.52
CA ARG A 915 -2.57 -7.41 41.12
C ARG A 915 -1.13 -7.88 41.14
N MET A 916 -0.82 -8.84 40.23
CA MET A 916 0.54 -9.33 40.09
C MET A 916 1.37 -8.31 39.31
N GLY A 917 2.23 -7.58 40.03
CA GLY A 917 3.14 -6.59 39.48
C GLY A 917 4.59 -6.93 39.79
N ASP A 918 5.51 -6.58 38.92
CA ASP A 918 6.95 -6.79 39.10
C ASP A 918 7.78 -5.70 38.41
N ILE A 919 9.04 -5.63 38.80
CA ILE A 919 10.03 -4.74 38.19
C ILE A 919 10.84 -5.55 37.18
N ILE A 920 11.02 -4.96 35.99
CA ILE A 920 11.91 -5.49 34.95
C ILE A 920 12.75 -4.38 34.32
N PRO A 921 13.91 -4.69 33.72
CA PRO A 921 14.61 -3.74 32.85
C PRO A 921 13.74 -3.32 31.68
N VAL A 922 13.81 -2.05 31.31
CA VAL A 922 13.07 -1.52 30.14
C VAL A 922 13.52 -2.23 28.84
N SER A 923 14.74 -2.76 28.81
CA SER A 923 15.24 -3.59 27.71
C SER A 923 14.48 -4.90 27.46
N GLN A 924 13.56 -5.31 28.34
CA GLN A 924 12.66 -6.46 28.11
C GLN A 924 11.34 -6.09 27.42
N LEU A 925 11.05 -4.81 27.23
CA LEU A 925 9.90 -4.36 26.44
C LEU A 925 10.13 -4.67 24.93
N ARG A 926 9.08 -5.10 24.24
CA ARG A 926 9.18 -5.50 22.83
C ARG A 926 8.26 -4.73 21.89
N SER A 927 6.98 -4.68 22.21
CA SER A 927 5.96 -4.12 21.31
C SER A 927 4.83 -3.49 22.10
N PRO A 928 4.29 -2.37 21.69
CA PRO A 928 2.96 -1.95 22.14
C PRO A 928 1.93 -3.03 21.79
N VAL A 929 0.90 -3.17 22.60
CA VAL A 929 -0.21 -4.08 22.33
C VAL A 929 -1.53 -3.42 22.66
N HIS A 930 -2.52 -3.63 21.83
CA HIS A 930 -3.85 -3.05 22.00
C HIS A 930 -4.79 -4.05 22.69
N LEU A 931 -5.29 -3.69 23.87
CA LEU A 931 -6.30 -4.44 24.59
C LEU A 931 -7.64 -3.71 24.50
N VAL A 932 -8.69 -4.45 24.14
CA VAL A 932 -10.06 -3.95 24.14
C VAL A 932 -10.84 -4.59 25.29
N PRO A 933 -11.50 -3.80 26.18
CA PRO A 933 -12.34 -4.38 27.20
C PRO A 933 -13.37 -5.35 26.63
N ARG A 934 -13.56 -6.49 27.27
CA ARG A 934 -14.60 -7.45 26.90
C ARG A 934 -15.94 -6.96 27.43
N PHE A 935 -16.74 -6.35 26.57
CA PHE A 935 -17.99 -5.69 26.95
C PHE A 935 -19.17 -6.66 27.17
N GLY A 936 -19.07 -7.89 26.66
CA GLY A 936 -20.17 -8.85 26.66
C GLY A 936 -21.27 -8.46 25.66
N ALA A 937 -22.49 -8.93 25.87
CA ALA A 937 -23.61 -8.65 24.98
C ALA A 937 -24.01 -7.16 24.99
N THR A 938 -23.88 -6.49 26.14
CA THR A 938 -24.15 -5.05 26.29
C THR A 938 -23.07 -4.44 27.18
N ALA A 939 -22.52 -3.31 26.76
CA ALA A 939 -21.48 -2.62 27.49
C ALA A 939 -22.02 -1.95 28.77
N ASP A 940 -21.21 -1.97 29.83
CA ASP A 940 -21.56 -1.28 31.06
C ASP A 940 -21.52 0.24 30.86
N THR A 941 -22.65 0.91 31.03
CA THR A 941 -22.78 2.37 30.80
C THR A 941 -21.92 3.23 31.74
N ARG A 942 -21.30 2.66 32.79
CA ARG A 942 -20.37 3.34 33.70
C ARG A 942 -18.97 3.47 33.09
N PHE A 943 -18.67 2.76 32.02
CA PHE A 943 -17.42 2.92 31.28
C PHE A 943 -17.29 4.29 30.65
N THR A 944 -16.09 4.79 30.66
CA THR A 944 -15.65 5.99 29.95
C THR A 944 -14.30 5.74 29.31
N ALA A 945 -13.90 6.59 28.38
CA ALA A 945 -12.58 6.55 27.76
C ALA A 945 -11.42 6.60 28.79
N TYR A 946 -11.69 7.07 29.97
CA TYR A 946 -10.69 7.29 31.02
C TYR A 946 -10.66 6.21 32.11
N ASN A 947 -11.66 5.32 32.14
CA ASN A 947 -11.76 4.29 33.21
C ASN A 947 -11.95 2.86 32.67
N SER A 948 -12.27 2.69 31.41
CA SER A 948 -12.60 1.38 30.79
C SER A 948 -11.49 0.35 31.00
N MET A 949 -10.23 0.75 30.82
CA MET A 949 -9.08 -0.15 31.03
C MET A 949 -8.89 -0.53 32.50
N GLU A 950 -9.28 0.30 33.46
CA GLU A 950 -9.10 0.00 34.87
C GLU A 950 -10.24 -0.84 35.46
N HIS A 951 -11.46 -0.61 35.01
CA HIS A 951 -12.68 -1.23 35.52
C HIS A 951 -13.08 -2.53 34.83
N ALA A 952 -12.61 -2.77 33.58
CA ALA A 952 -12.87 -4.03 32.92
C ALA A 952 -12.14 -5.20 33.60
N SER A 953 -12.83 -6.33 33.71
CA SER A 953 -12.30 -7.58 34.29
C SER A 953 -11.58 -8.44 33.27
N GLU A 954 -12.02 -8.41 32.02
CA GLU A 954 -11.50 -9.19 30.90
C GLU A 954 -11.26 -8.29 29.70
N PHE A 955 -10.32 -8.73 28.84
CA PHE A 955 -9.90 -7.99 27.66
C PHE A 955 -9.71 -8.93 26.47
N TRP A 956 -9.96 -8.42 25.29
CA TRP A 956 -9.54 -9.03 24.02
C TRP A 956 -8.14 -8.59 23.68
N LEU A 957 -7.24 -9.50 23.32
CA LEU A 957 -5.96 -9.22 22.68
C LEU A 957 -6.22 -8.88 21.21
N ASN A 958 -6.26 -7.59 20.91
CA ASN A 958 -6.64 -7.12 19.59
C ASN A 958 -5.43 -7.06 18.65
N TYR A 959 -5.12 -8.14 17.95
CA TYR A 959 -4.04 -8.18 16.96
C TYR A 959 -4.42 -7.52 15.62
N PHE A 960 -5.68 -7.14 15.40
CA PHE A 960 -6.07 -6.33 14.23
C PHE A 960 -5.65 -4.86 14.34
N TRP A 961 -5.01 -4.45 15.44
CA TRP A 961 -4.59 -3.08 15.68
C TRP A 961 -3.64 -2.54 14.60
N ASP A 962 -2.66 -3.32 14.19
CA ASP A 962 -1.76 -3.02 13.09
C ASP A 962 -1.25 -4.31 12.42
N LYS A 963 -0.56 -4.16 11.28
CA LYS A 963 -0.06 -5.30 10.51
C LYS A 963 1.01 -6.11 11.28
N ASN A 964 1.91 -5.43 12.01
CA ASN A 964 2.93 -6.12 12.80
C ASN A 964 2.31 -7.00 13.87
N SER A 965 1.37 -6.45 14.64
CA SER A 965 0.60 -7.18 15.64
C SER A 965 -0.17 -8.36 15.02
N PHE A 966 -0.79 -8.15 13.86
CA PHE A 966 -1.51 -9.22 13.16
C PHE A 966 -0.59 -10.38 12.80
N PHE A 967 0.51 -10.12 12.10
CA PHE A 967 1.41 -11.20 11.67
C PHE A 967 2.14 -11.87 12.83
N ALA A 968 2.46 -11.13 13.90
CA ALA A 968 3.10 -11.68 15.08
C ALA A 968 2.17 -12.54 15.95
N LEU A 969 0.88 -12.21 16.03
CA LEU A 969 -0.05 -12.78 17.01
C LEU A 969 -1.16 -13.63 16.41
N SER A 970 -1.43 -13.57 15.11
CA SER A 970 -2.48 -14.37 14.46
C SER A 970 -2.04 -15.76 14.02
N ALA A 971 -0.73 -16.04 14.03
CA ALA A 971 -0.15 -17.31 13.62
C ALA A 971 -0.44 -18.45 14.61
#